data_c782ba93000fc702a8d8138d6a940cd7
#
_entry.id   c782ba93000fc702a8d8138d6a940cd7
#
_cell.length_a   1.000
_cell.length_b   1.000
_cell.length_c   1.000
_cell.angle_alpha   90.00
_cell.angle_beta   90.00
_cell.angle_gamma   90.00
#
_symmetry.space_group_name_H-M   'P 1'
#
loop_
_entity.id
_entity.type
_entity.pdbx_description
1 polymer ?
#
loop_
_entity_poly.entity_id
_entity_poly.type
_entity_poly.pdbx_seq_one_letter_code
_entity_poly.pdbx_strand_id
1 'polypeptide(L)'
;VIAMEYNFREIEKKWQKIWVDHHTYQVNEDASKQKFYVLNMFPYPSGAGLHVGHPLGYIASDIYARYKRLQGFNVLNPMGYDAYGLPAEQYAIQTGQHPAITTINNINRYREQLDKIGFSFDWNREIRTCDPEYYHWTQWAFIKMFNSYYCNDEKQARPIEELIEAFSTNGTQGMNVACGEEMDFTADEWNAKSEKEQQEILMNYRIAYLGNTMVNWCPALGTVLANDEVVDGVSERGGYPVIQKVMRQWCLRVSAYAQRLLDGLETVEWTDSLKETQRNWIGRSEGAEMNFKVKDSDIEFTIFTTRADTVFGVTFMVLAPESELVAKLTTPEQKAEVDAYLERTKKRTERERIADRSVSGVFSGSYAINPLTNEPIPVWISDYVLAGYGTGAIMAVPAHDSRDYAFAKHFNLEIRPLIEGCDVSEESFDAKEGIMMNSPRPGTPEGGLVLNGLTVKEAIAKTKEYIKETGLGRVKVNFRLRDAIFSRQRYWGEPFPVYYKDGMPYMIDESCLPLELPEVAKFLPTETGEPPLGHATKWAWDTVNKCVTDNDKIDNVTIFPLELNTMPGFAGSSAYYLRYMDPRNHEALVAPAVDQYWRNVDLYVGGTEHATGHLIYSRFWNKFLHDLGISVAEEPFQKLVNQGMIQGRSNFVYRIKDTNTFVSLNLKDQYEVTPIHVDVNIVSNDILDLEAFKAWRPEYETAEFILEDGKYICGWAVEKMSKSMFNVVNPDMIVEKYGADTLRMYEMFLGPVEQSKPWDTNGIDGVHRFIKKFWSLFYDRNGEYLVKDEPATKDELKALHKLIKKVTGDIEQFSYNTSVSAFMICVNELSSLKCSKKEILEQLVVVLAPFAPHVCEELWDTLGNTTSVCDAQWPAFNEQYLVEDTVNYTISFNGKARFNMEFPADAASDVIQATVLADERSLKWTEGKTPKKVIVVPKKIVNVVI
;
A
#
# COMPACT_ATOMS: atom_id res chain seq x y z
N VAL A 1 -17.30 -39.68 -26.28
CA VAL A 1 -17.09 -40.87 -25.49
C VAL A 1 -15.79 -40.77 -24.66
N ILE A 2 -14.88 -39.91 -25.05
CA ILE A 2 -13.65 -39.63 -24.33
C ILE A 2 -13.87 -38.45 -23.37
N ALA A 3 -15.11 -38.07 -23.20
CA ALA A 3 -15.53 -36.85 -22.51
C ALA A 3 -15.43 -36.92 -20.98
N MET A 4 -14.96 -38.02 -20.38
CA MET A 4 -15.03 -38.21 -18.94
C MET A 4 -13.68 -38.15 -18.22
N GLU A 5 -12.64 -37.76 -18.95
CA GLU A 5 -11.39 -37.31 -18.34
C GLU A 5 -11.49 -35.84 -17.98
N TYR A 6 -10.76 -35.44 -16.96
CA TYR A 6 -10.67 -34.03 -16.59
C TYR A 6 -10.01 -33.22 -17.72
N ASN A 7 -10.81 -32.63 -18.56
CA ASN A 7 -10.38 -31.76 -19.65
C ASN A 7 -10.54 -30.30 -19.24
N PHE A 8 -9.56 -29.76 -18.56
CA PHE A 8 -9.62 -28.40 -18.03
C PHE A 8 -9.74 -27.34 -19.12
N ARG A 9 -9.15 -27.55 -20.31
CA ARG A 9 -9.22 -26.58 -21.40
C ARG A 9 -10.64 -26.32 -21.87
N GLU A 10 -11.40 -27.41 -22.09
CA GLU A 10 -12.80 -27.30 -22.49
C GLU A 10 -13.71 -26.83 -21.36
N ILE A 11 -13.51 -27.33 -20.15
CA ILE A 11 -14.30 -26.98 -18.97
C ILE A 11 -14.17 -25.49 -18.66
N GLU A 12 -12.95 -24.97 -18.64
CA GLU A 12 -12.69 -23.56 -18.32
C GLU A 12 -13.25 -22.64 -19.39
N LYS A 13 -13.03 -22.93 -20.63
CA LYS A 13 -13.57 -22.17 -21.76
C LYS A 13 -15.10 -22.16 -21.77
N LYS A 14 -15.71 -23.30 -21.54
CA LYS A 14 -17.17 -23.46 -21.45
C LYS A 14 -17.77 -22.57 -20.36
N TRP A 15 -17.24 -22.65 -19.15
CA TRP A 15 -17.83 -21.95 -18.02
C TRP A 15 -17.52 -20.46 -18.03
N GLN A 16 -16.36 -20.04 -18.51
CA GLN A 16 -16.07 -18.63 -18.71
C GLN A 16 -17.08 -18.00 -19.67
N LYS A 17 -17.44 -18.71 -20.73
CA LYS A 17 -18.48 -18.25 -21.68
C LYS A 17 -19.86 -18.20 -21.03
N ILE A 18 -20.22 -19.23 -20.28
CA ILE A 18 -21.54 -19.30 -19.61
C ILE A 18 -21.67 -18.16 -18.59
N TRP A 19 -20.64 -17.89 -17.81
CA TRP A 19 -20.66 -16.80 -16.83
C TRP A 19 -20.89 -15.43 -17.48
N VAL A 20 -20.27 -15.20 -18.63
CA VAL A 20 -20.47 -13.95 -19.40
C VAL A 20 -21.89 -13.89 -19.97
N ASP A 21 -22.35 -14.95 -20.63
CA ASP A 21 -23.65 -15.00 -21.30
C ASP A 21 -24.81 -14.87 -20.29
N HIS A 22 -24.67 -15.44 -19.10
CA HIS A 22 -25.70 -15.41 -18.05
C HIS A 22 -25.55 -14.24 -17.08
N HIS A 23 -24.55 -13.37 -17.26
CA HIS A 23 -24.25 -12.25 -16.36
C HIS A 23 -24.12 -12.71 -14.90
N THR A 24 -23.43 -13.83 -14.68
CA THR A 24 -23.36 -14.53 -13.39
C THR A 24 -22.80 -13.63 -12.28
N TYR A 25 -21.83 -12.79 -12.59
CA TYR A 25 -21.15 -11.94 -11.61
C TYR A 25 -21.64 -10.49 -11.60
N GLN A 26 -22.62 -10.17 -12.41
CA GLN A 26 -23.26 -8.87 -12.40
C GLN A 26 -24.04 -8.70 -11.11
N VAL A 27 -23.79 -7.57 -10.42
CA VAL A 27 -24.42 -7.27 -9.13
C VAL A 27 -25.19 -5.96 -9.22
N ASN A 28 -26.35 -5.94 -8.56
CA ASN A 28 -27.17 -4.75 -8.40
C ASN A 28 -27.43 -4.55 -6.90
N GLU A 29 -27.83 -3.35 -6.52
CA GLU A 29 -28.23 -3.03 -5.16
C GLU A 29 -29.53 -3.82 -4.82
N ASP A 30 -29.46 -4.63 -3.77
CA ASP A 30 -30.59 -5.45 -3.29
C ASP A 30 -30.74 -5.27 -1.79
N ALA A 31 -31.71 -4.47 -1.39
CA ALA A 31 -31.97 -4.14 0.01
C ALA A 31 -32.36 -5.36 0.87
N SER A 32 -32.80 -6.48 0.24
CA SER A 32 -33.13 -7.72 0.95
C SER A 32 -31.90 -8.52 1.36
N LYS A 33 -30.73 -8.18 0.84
CA LYS A 33 -29.47 -8.86 1.13
C LYS A 33 -28.47 -7.91 1.78
N GLN A 34 -27.69 -8.41 2.72
CA GLN A 34 -26.57 -7.67 3.29
C GLN A 34 -25.47 -7.57 2.24
N LYS A 35 -24.92 -6.37 2.09
CA LYS A 35 -23.85 -6.11 1.13
C LYS A 35 -22.50 -6.62 1.63
N PHE A 36 -21.64 -6.94 0.67
CA PHE A 36 -20.22 -7.13 0.95
C PHE A 36 -19.41 -6.60 -0.23
N TYR A 37 -18.56 -5.62 0.02
CA TYR A 37 -17.75 -4.97 -1.03
C TYR A 37 -16.31 -5.44 -0.91
N VAL A 38 -15.86 -6.22 -1.88
CA VAL A 38 -14.46 -6.69 -1.99
C VAL A 38 -13.78 -5.92 -3.10
N LEU A 39 -12.64 -5.32 -2.80
CA LEU A 39 -11.90 -4.53 -3.77
C LEU A 39 -10.44 -4.90 -3.78
N ASN A 40 -9.89 -5.08 -4.97
CA ASN A 40 -8.45 -5.15 -5.20
C ASN A 40 -7.93 -3.78 -5.60
N MET A 41 -6.70 -3.46 -5.22
CA MET A 41 -6.00 -2.34 -5.81
C MET A 41 -5.86 -2.63 -7.30
N PHE A 42 -6.46 -1.80 -8.13
CA PHE A 42 -6.52 -2.06 -9.57
C PHE A 42 -5.14 -1.96 -10.22
N PRO A 43 -4.90 -2.74 -11.29
CA PRO A 43 -3.60 -2.75 -11.91
C PRO A 43 -3.34 -1.52 -12.77
N TYR A 44 -2.06 -1.16 -12.88
CA TYR A 44 -1.55 -0.27 -13.92
C TYR A 44 -1.10 -1.16 -15.10
N PRO A 45 -1.78 -1.12 -16.26
CA PRO A 45 -1.46 -2.03 -17.35
C PRO A 45 -0.10 -1.72 -17.98
N SER A 46 0.83 -2.66 -17.93
CA SER A 46 2.14 -2.56 -18.57
C SER A 46 2.21 -3.41 -19.85
N GLY A 47 3.17 -3.08 -20.74
CA GLY A 47 3.33 -3.80 -22.02
C GLY A 47 3.70 -5.26 -21.89
N ALA A 48 4.34 -5.66 -20.77
CA ALA A 48 4.72 -7.03 -20.52
C ALA A 48 3.55 -7.95 -20.14
N GLY A 49 2.40 -7.38 -19.78
CA GLY A 49 1.27 -8.15 -19.24
C GLY A 49 1.52 -8.56 -17.78
N LEU A 50 0.69 -9.48 -17.29
CA LEU A 50 0.80 -10.03 -15.94
C LEU A 50 1.84 -11.14 -15.87
N HIS A 51 2.61 -11.21 -14.78
CA HIS A 51 3.33 -12.43 -14.39
C HIS A 51 2.57 -13.14 -13.27
N VAL A 52 3.01 -14.35 -12.90
CA VAL A 52 2.31 -15.19 -11.89
C VAL A 52 2.20 -14.53 -10.51
N GLY A 53 3.02 -13.54 -10.21
CA GLY A 53 2.97 -12.82 -8.94
C GLY A 53 1.82 -11.83 -8.82
N HIS A 54 1.36 -11.27 -9.93
CA HIS A 54 0.30 -10.27 -9.93
C HIS A 54 -1.06 -10.80 -9.46
N PRO A 55 -1.53 -11.99 -9.87
CA PRO A 55 -2.86 -12.44 -9.49
C PRO A 55 -2.96 -12.99 -8.06
N LEU A 56 -1.88 -13.08 -7.30
CA LEU A 56 -1.92 -13.60 -5.93
C LEU A 56 -3.00 -12.91 -5.08
N GLY A 57 -2.98 -11.58 -5.04
CA GLY A 57 -3.98 -10.82 -4.30
C GLY A 57 -5.37 -10.94 -4.88
N TYR A 58 -5.47 -11.00 -6.21
CA TYR A 58 -6.75 -11.14 -6.90
C TYR A 58 -7.39 -12.50 -6.62
N ILE A 59 -6.60 -13.57 -6.60
CA ILE A 59 -7.09 -14.91 -6.27
C ILE A 59 -7.54 -14.96 -4.81
N ALA A 60 -6.75 -14.40 -3.89
CA ALA A 60 -7.08 -14.35 -2.47
C ALA A 60 -8.40 -13.63 -2.21
N SER A 61 -8.61 -12.47 -2.83
CA SER A 61 -9.84 -11.70 -2.70
C SER A 61 -11.02 -12.38 -3.40
N ASP A 62 -10.80 -13.04 -4.54
CA ASP A 62 -11.83 -13.75 -5.27
C ASP A 62 -12.38 -14.94 -4.48
N ILE A 63 -11.50 -15.68 -3.80
CA ILE A 63 -11.90 -16.76 -2.90
C ILE A 63 -12.82 -16.20 -1.81
N TYR A 64 -12.44 -15.08 -1.21
CA TYR A 64 -13.24 -14.45 -0.17
C TYR A 64 -14.58 -13.94 -0.70
N ALA A 65 -14.57 -13.33 -1.88
CA ALA A 65 -15.80 -12.86 -2.53
C ALA A 65 -16.77 -14.00 -2.83
N ARG A 66 -16.28 -15.10 -3.37
CA ARG A 66 -17.10 -16.30 -3.64
C ARG A 66 -17.63 -16.91 -2.37
N TYR A 67 -16.82 -16.99 -1.32
CA TYR A 67 -17.23 -17.49 -0.01
C TYR A 67 -18.36 -16.64 0.58
N LYS A 68 -18.25 -15.32 0.53
CA LYS A 68 -19.29 -14.41 1.02
C LYS A 68 -20.59 -14.55 0.24
N ARG A 69 -20.51 -14.73 -1.07
CA ARG A 69 -21.71 -14.99 -1.90
C ARG A 69 -22.39 -16.29 -1.50
N LEU A 70 -21.63 -17.35 -1.21
CA LEU A 70 -22.16 -18.63 -0.72
C LEU A 70 -22.79 -18.50 0.66
N GLN A 71 -22.43 -17.50 1.44
CA GLN A 71 -23.08 -17.18 2.71
C GLN A 71 -24.34 -16.33 2.57
N GLY A 72 -24.73 -15.98 1.35
CA GLY A 72 -25.94 -15.22 1.06
C GLY A 72 -25.77 -13.71 0.97
N PHE A 73 -24.53 -13.20 1.04
CA PHE A 73 -24.26 -11.78 0.86
C PHE A 73 -24.42 -11.36 -0.61
N ASN A 74 -24.79 -10.09 -0.81
CA ASN A 74 -24.74 -9.45 -2.10
C ASN A 74 -23.36 -8.85 -2.27
N VAL A 75 -22.53 -9.46 -3.14
CA VAL A 75 -21.11 -9.16 -3.22
C VAL A 75 -20.81 -8.27 -4.41
N LEU A 76 -20.19 -7.12 -4.15
CA LEU A 76 -19.60 -6.25 -5.17
C LEU A 76 -18.10 -6.57 -5.27
N ASN A 77 -17.69 -7.05 -6.43
CA ASN A 77 -16.28 -7.38 -6.72
C ASN A 77 -15.92 -6.79 -8.09
N PRO A 78 -15.66 -5.48 -8.17
CA PRO A 78 -15.39 -4.81 -9.44
C PRO A 78 -13.91 -4.89 -9.83
N MET A 79 -13.63 -4.60 -11.09
CA MET A 79 -12.26 -4.48 -11.59
C MET A 79 -12.21 -3.42 -12.70
N GLY A 80 -11.09 -2.76 -12.79
CA GLY A 80 -10.80 -1.75 -13.81
C GLY A 80 -9.30 -1.51 -13.88
N TYR A 81 -8.92 -0.34 -14.43
CA TYR A 81 -7.51 -0.07 -14.72
C TYR A 81 -7.12 1.34 -14.32
N ASP A 82 -5.97 1.44 -13.66
CA ASP A 82 -5.28 2.70 -13.43
C ASP A 82 -4.47 2.98 -14.70
N ALA A 83 -4.96 3.90 -15.54
CA ALA A 83 -4.53 3.99 -16.93
C ALA A 83 -3.75 5.24 -17.27
N TYR A 84 -3.56 6.16 -16.33
CA TYR A 84 -2.72 7.34 -16.49
C TYR A 84 -1.36 7.15 -15.82
N GLY A 85 -0.32 7.77 -16.36
CA GLY A 85 0.99 7.78 -15.74
C GLY A 85 2.15 7.87 -16.71
N LEU A 86 3.34 7.97 -16.13
CA LEU A 86 4.59 8.21 -16.83
C LEU A 86 5.02 7.09 -17.80
N PRO A 87 4.81 5.79 -17.51
CA PRO A 87 5.29 4.73 -18.41
C PRO A 87 4.74 4.79 -19.83
N ALA A 88 3.45 5.03 -19.99
CA ALA A 88 2.83 5.14 -21.32
C ALA A 88 3.32 6.38 -22.06
N GLU A 89 3.52 7.47 -21.35
CA GLU A 89 4.04 8.71 -21.92
C GLU A 89 5.49 8.55 -22.39
N GLN A 90 6.35 7.88 -21.61
CA GLN A 90 7.74 7.62 -22.02
C GLN A 90 7.82 6.74 -23.25
N TYR A 91 6.97 5.73 -23.33
CA TYR A 91 6.87 4.89 -24.53
C TYR A 91 6.43 5.73 -25.75
N ALA A 92 5.50 6.65 -25.56
CA ALA A 92 5.05 7.57 -26.59
C ALA A 92 6.18 8.49 -27.06
N ILE A 93 6.99 9.00 -26.15
CA ILE A 93 8.17 9.83 -26.47
C ILE A 93 9.17 9.03 -27.31
N GLN A 94 9.43 7.78 -26.94
CA GLN A 94 10.40 6.94 -27.64
C GLN A 94 9.92 6.49 -29.03
N THR A 95 8.64 6.21 -29.18
CA THR A 95 8.09 5.57 -30.41
C THR A 95 7.25 6.50 -31.27
N GLY A 96 6.84 7.64 -30.74
CA GLY A 96 5.91 8.56 -31.40
C GLY A 96 4.45 8.07 -31.36
N GLN A 97 4.16 6.92 -30.76
CA GLN A 97 2.80 6.40 -30.61
C GLN A 97 2.06 7.14 -29.49
N HIS A 98 0.79 7.51 -29.75
CA HIS A 98 -0.04 8.19 -28.75
C HIS A 98 -0.23 7.31 -27.50
N PRO A 99 -0.10 7.86 -26.27
CA PRO A 99 -0.23 7.06 -25.04
C PRO A 99 -1.55 6.30 -24.92
N ALA A 100 -2.63 6.85 -25.46
CA ALA A 100 -3.94 6.20 -25.45
C ALA A 100 -3.93 4.84 -26.18
N ILE A 101 -3.23 4.76 -27.31
CA ILE A 101 -3.14 3.51 -28.09
C ILE A 101 -2.39 2.45 -27.32
N THR A 102 -1.24 2.80 -26.74
CA THR A 102 -0.45 1.89 -25.90
C THR A 102 -1.26 1.42 -24.71
N THR A 103 -1.95 2.32 -24.04
CA THR A 103 -2.75 2.02 -22.86
C THR A 103 -3.90 1.06 -23.19
N ILE A 104 -4.62 1.29 -24.30
CA ILE A 104 -5.71 0.40 -24.75
C ILE A 104 -5.18 -1.00 -25.06
N ASN A 105 -4.04 -1.09 -25.75
CA ASN A 105 -3.44 -2.39 -26.07
C ASN A 105 -3.04 -3.15 -24.80
N ASN A 106 -2.47 -2.45 -23.83
CA ASN A 106 -2.07 -3.04 -22.54
C ASN A 106 -3.30 -3.49 -21.74
N ILE A 107 -4.34 -2.69 -21.70
CA ILE A 107 -5.62 -3.04 -21.04
C ILE A 107 -6.20 -4.32 -21.66
N ASN A 108 -6.23 -4.41 -22.98
CA ASN A 108 -6.76 -5.59 -23.68
C ASN A 108 -5.95 -6.84 -23.34
N ARG A 109 -4.64 -6.72 -23.24
CA ARG A 109 -3.75 -7.82 -22.84
C ARG A 109 -4.01 -8.27 -21.40
N TYR A 110 -4.14 -7.33 -20.47
CA TYR A 110 -4.46 -7.62 -19.07
C TYR A 110 -5.84 -8.29 -18.94
N ARG A 111 -6.82 -7.77 -19.65
CA ARG A 111 -8.18 -8.31 -19.63
C ARG A 111 -8.20 -9.76 -20.13
N GLU A 112 -7.48 -10.06 -21.19
CA GLU A 112 -7.37 -11.41 -21.75
C GLU A 112 -6.78 -12.37 -20.71
N GLN A 113 -5.71 -11.95 -20.03
CA GLN A 113 -5.06 -12.76 -18.98
C GLN A 113 -5.98 -12.97 -17.77
N LEU A 114 -6.64 -11.92 -17.31
CA LEU A 114 -7.56 -12.00 -16.16
C LEU A 114 -8.76 -12.91 -16.47
N ASP A 115 -9.32 -12.82 -17.67
CA ASP A 115 -10.46 -13.65 -18.07
C ASP A 115 -10.11 -15.15 -18.05
N LYS A 116 -8.87 -15.49 -18.41
CA LYS A 116 -8.40 -16.90 -18.38
C LYS A 116 -8.28 -17.49 -16.98
N ILE A 117 -8.08 -16.65 -15.96
CA ILE A 117 -7.96 -17.12 -14.57
C ILE A 117 -9.33 -17.35 -13.93
N GLY A 118 -10.38 -16.76 -14.47
CA GLY A 118 -11.76 -17.06 -14.07
C GLY A 118 -12.21 -16.36 -12.79
N PHE A 119 -11.89 -15.07 -12.66
CA PHE A 119 -12.35 -14.27 -11.53
C PHE A 119 -13.82 -13.95 -11.55
N SER A 120 -14.41 -13.71 -10.39
CA SER A 120 -15.83 -13.31 -10.25
C SER A 120 -16.04 -11.80 -10.34
N PHE A 121 -15.26 -11.12 -11.18
CA PHE A 121 -15.38 -9.68 -11.36
C PHE A 121 -16.64 -9.27 -12.10
N ASP A 122 -17.27 -8.21 -11.63
CA ASP A 122 -18.37 -7.56 -12.33
C ASP A 122 -17.81 -6.54 -13.33
N TRP A 123 -17.54 -7.00 -14.54
CA TRP A 123 -16.97 -6.18 -15.61
C TRP A 123 -17.90 -5.08 -16.13
N ASN A 124 -19.19 -5.14 -15.81
CA ASN A 124 -20.11 -4.05 -16.15
C ASN A 124 -19.78 -2.76 -15.38
N ARG A 125 -19.00 -2.90 -14.32
CA ARG A 125 -18.54 -1.77 -13.49
C ARG A 125 -17.10 -1.36 -13.79
N GLU A 126 -16.53 -1.86 -14.88
CA GLU A 126 -15.18 -1.51 -15.31
C GLU A 126 -15.01 0.00 -15.46
N ILE A 127 -13.92 0.52 -14.92
CA ILE A 127 -13.50 1.90 -15.08
C ILE A 127 -12.07 1.95 -15.59
N ARG A 128 -11.73 3.05 -16.24
CA ARG A 128 -10.37 3.37 -16.69
C ARG A 128 -10.11 4.81 -16.32
N THR A 129 -9.08 5.09 -15.57
CA THR A 129 -8.83 6.45 -15.09
C THR A 129 -8.55 7.44 -16.22
N CYS A 130 -8.16 6.94 -17.40
CA CYS A 130 -7.93 7.79 -18.60
C CYS A 130 -9.20 8.10 -19.40
N ASP A 131 -10.34 7.52 -19.07
CA ASP A 131 -11.59 7.80 -19.76
C ASP A 131 -12.21 9.11 -19.28
N PRO A 132 -12.64 9.99 -20.20
CA PRO A 132 -13.28 11.25 -19.82
C PRO A 132 -14.49 11.10 -18.90
N GLU A 133 -15.28 10.05 -19.08
CA GLU A 133 -16.41 9.74 -18.20
C GLU A 133 -16.00 9.50 -16.76
N TYR A 134 -14.81 8.93 -16.56
CA TYR A 134 -14.26 8.69 -15.24
C TYR A 134 -13.64 9.95 -14.65
N TYR A 135 -12.70 10.59 -15.33
CA TYR A 135 -11.99 11.73 -14.77
C TYR A 135 -12.82 13.02 -14.71
N HIS A 136 -14.00 13.05 -15.35
CA HIS A 136 -15.02 14.06 -15.10
C HIS A 136 -15.18 14.30 -13.58
N TRP A 137 -15.27 13.21 -12.82
CA TRP A 137 -15.52 13.26 -11.37
C TRP A 137 -14.27 13.60 -10.57
N THR A 138 -13.10 13.29 -11.09
CA THR A 138 -11.83 13.75 -10.53
C THR A 138 -11.70 15.26 -10.68
N GLN A 139 -12.03 15.78 -11.85
CA GLN A 139 -12.07 17.22 -12.11
C GLN A 139 -13.13 17.92 -11.25
N TRP A 140 -14.29 17.35 -11.14
CA TRP A 140 -15.38 17.87 -10.30
C TRP A 140 -14.94 17.96 -8.84
N ALA A 141 -14.31 16.94 -8.30
CA ALA A 141 -13.79 16.92 -6.93
C ALA A 141 -12.74 18.01 -6.73
N PHE A 142 -11.87 18.21 -7.71
CA PHE A 142 -10.86 19.28 -7.67
C PHE A 142 -11.52 20.67 -7.59
N ILE A 143 -12.56 20.91 -8.39
CA ILE A 143 -13.34 22.17 -8.34
C ILE A 143 -13.94 22.35 -6.94
N LYS A 144 -14.52 21.30 -6.37
CA LYS A 144 -15.09 21.33 -5.03
C LYS A 144 -14.02 21.65 -3.96
N MET A 145 -12.85 21.07 -4.08
CA MET A 145 -11.73 21.34 -3.17
C MET A 145 -11.23 22.79 -3.29
N PHE A 146 -11.16 23.30 -4.51
CA PHE A 146 -10.80 24.70 -4.75
C PHE A 146 -11.82 25.66 -4.13
N ASN A 147 -13.09 25.33 -4.19
CA ASN A 147 -14.18 26.14 -3.66
C ASN A 147 -14.51 25.85 -2.19
N SER A 148 -13.60 25.22 -1.46
CA SER A 148 -13.76 24.86 -0.05
C SER A 148 -12.60 25.35 0.79
N TYR A 149 -12.87 25.62 2.07
CA TYR A 149 -11.88 25.81 3.12
C TYR A 149 -12.16 24.82 4.26
N TYR A 150 -11.22 24.64 5.15
CA TYR A 150 -11.40 23.73 6.29
C TYR A 150 -11.61 24.51 7.58
N CYS A 151 -12.78 24.31 8.21
CA CYS A 151 -13.11 24.89 9.50
C CYS A 151 -12.62 24.00 10.63
N ASN A 152 -11.64 24.46 11.40
CA ASN A 152 -11.06 23.68 12.51
C ASN A 152 -12.04 23.45 13.66
N ASP A 153 -12.93 24.42 13.91
CA ASP A 153 -13.94 24.31 14.98
C ASP A 153 -14.98 23.23 14.67
N GLU A 154 -15.50 23.22 13.44
CA GLU A 154 -16.48 22.25 12.99
C GLU A 154 -15.83 20.94 12.52
N LYS A 155 -14.52 20.95 12.34
CA LYS A 155 -13.73 19.79 11.86
C LYS A 155 -14.27 19.25 10.53
N GLN A 156 -14.53 20.14 9.59
CA GLN A 156 -15.02 19.78 8.27
C GLN A 156 -14.73 20.87 7.25
N ALA A 157 -14.77 20.48 5.97
CA ALA A 157 -14.72 21.44 4.86
C ALA A 157 -16.04 22.22 4.78
N ARG A 158 -15.91 23.48 4.41
CA ARG A 158 -17.06 24.38 4.22
C ARG A 158 -16.89 25.15 2.91
N PRO A 159 -18.00 25.63 2.29
CA PRO A 159 -17.90 26.42 1.07
C PRO A 159 -17.08 27.69 1.26
N ILE A 160 -16.21 28.00 0.31
CA ILE A 160 -15.31 29.16 0.37
C ILE A 160 -16.07 30.49 0.46
N GLU A 161 -17.31 30.57 -0.06
CA GLU A 161 -18.16 31.74 -0.01
C GLU A 161 -18.45 32.18 1.43
N GLU A 162 -18.57 31.24 2.36
CA GLU A 162 -18.76 31.54 3.78
C GLU A 162 -17.56 32.28 4.37
N LEU A 163 -16.34 31.88 3.94
CA LEU A 163 -15.10 32.52 4.37
C LEU A 163 -14.99 33.93 3.78
N ILE A 164 -15.34 34.12 2.50
CA ILE A 164 -15.32 35.40 1.82
C ILE A 164 -16.27 36.38 2.53
N GLU A 165 -17.47 35.93 2.86
CA GLU A 165 -18.43 36.72 3.62
C GLU A 165 -17.90 37.11 5.00
N ALA A 166 -17.32 36.18 5.72
CA ALA A 166 -16.72 36.43 7.03
C ALA A 166 -15.58 37.44 6.95
N PHE A 167 -14.74 37.39 5.95
CA PHE A 167 -13.66 38.36 5.73
C PHE A 167 -14.21 39.76 5.44
N SER A 168 -15.30 39.83 4.67
CA SER A 168 -15.91 41.11 4.33
C SER A 168 -16.64 41.79 5.49
N THR A 169 -17.08 41.03 6.49
CA THR A 169 -17.83 41.54 7.66
C THR A 169 -16.97 41.69 8.92
N ASN A 170 -16.03 40.78 9.16
CA ASN A 170 -15.26 40.73 10.39
C ASN A 170 -13.74 40.64 10.18
N GLY A 171 -13.26 40.55 8.94
CA GLY A 171 -11.85 40.23 8.70
C GLY A 171 -11.48 38.83 9.24
N THR A 172 -10.26 38.70 9.75
CA THR A 172 -9.76 37.42 10.33
C THR A 172 -10.11 37.23 11.79
N GLN A 173 -10.79 38.20 12.42
CA GLN A 173 -11.12 38.14 13.84
C GLN A 173 -12.03 36.94 14.16
N GLY A 174 -11.63 36.12 15.14
CA GLY A 174 -12.41 34.97 15.59
C GLY A 174 -12.37 33.76 14.67
N MET A 175 -11.54 33.78 13.64
CA MET A 175 -11.43 32.69 12.68
C MET A 175 -10.48 31.61 13.18
N ASN A 176 -10.96 30.37 13.14
CA ASN A 176 -10.12 29.18 13.39
C ASN A 176 -10.25 28.24 12.19
N VAL A 177 -9.46 28.52 11.18
CA VAL A 177 -9.52 27.82 9.89
C VAL A 177 -8.12 27.33 9.48
N ALA A 178 -8.05 26.22 8.76
CA ALA A 178 -6.79 25.72 8.24
C ALA A 178 -6.23 26.70 7.20
N CYS A 179 -4.94 27.01 7.33
CA CYS A 179 -4.27 27.94 6.43
C CYS A 179 -2.81 27.54 6.24
N GLY A 180 -2.21 28.02 5.17
CA GLY A 180 -0.78 27.84 4.93
C GLY A 180 0.05 28.76 5.81
N GLU A 181 -0.34 30.02 5.87
CA GLU A 181 0.32 31.07 6.63
C GLU A 181 -0.75 31.83 7.44
N GLU A 182 -0.47 32.08 8.71
CA GLU A 182 -1.40 32.86 9.53
C GLU A 182 -1.40 34.32 9.08
N MET A 183 -2.58 34.85 8.83
CA MET A 183 -2.82 36.21 8.41
C MET A 183 -3.74 36.93 9.38
N ASP A 184 -3.57 38.24 9.51
CA ASP A 184 -4.40 39.08 10.33
C ASP A 184 -4.73 40.35 9.57
N PHE A 185 -6.02 40.56 9.28
CA PHE A 185 -6.52 41.76 8.60
C PHE A 185 -7.94 42.06 9.03
N THR A 186 -8.33 43.33 8.89
CA THR A 186 -9.69 43.83 9.20
C THR A 186 -10.60 43.67 7.98
N ALA A 187 -11.91 43.78 8.20
CA ALA A 187 -12.89 43.81 7.12
C ALA A 187 -12.64 44.95 6.14
N ASP A 188 -12.29 46.15 6.64
CA ASP A 188 -11.96 47.30 5.79
C ASP A 188 -10.73 47.03 4.93
N GLU A 189 -9.70 46.43 5.48
CA GLU A 189 -8.50 46.02 4.73
C GLU A 189 -8.83 45.03 3.62
N TRP A 190 -9.65 44.03 3.92
CA TRP A 190 -10.11 43.06 2.91
C TRP A 190 -10.89 43.70 1.78
N ASN A 191 -11.88 44.55 2.15
CA ASN A 191 -12.76 45.20 1.19
C ASN A 191 -12.04 46.24 0.30
N ALA A 192 -10.91 46.75 0.78
CA ALA A 192 -10.08 47.72 0.02
C ALA A 192 -9.20 47.02 -1.03
N LYS A 193 -9.06 45.70 -0.98
CA LYS A 193 -8.18 44.92 -1.88
C LYS A 193 -8.83 44.68 -3.23
N SER A 194 -8.01 44.63 -4.27
CA SER A 194 -8.45 44.22 -5.61
C SER A 194 -8.88 42.74 -5.63
N GLU A 195 -9.63 42.36 -6.66
CA GLU A 195 -10.04 40.97 -6.86
C GLU A 195 -8.82 40.04 -6.87
N LYS A 196 -7.75 40.41 -7.57
CA LYS A 196 -6.52 39.66 -7.63
C LYS A 196 -5.88 39.44 -6.25
N GLU A 197 -5.77 40.52 -5.47
CA GLU A 197 -5.23 40.47 -4.11
C GLU A 197 -6.08 39.58 -3.19
N GLN A 198 -7.42 39.67 -3.31
CA GLN A 198 -8.33 38.80 -2.55
C GLN A 198 -8.16 37.34 -2.94
N GLN A 199 -8.00 37.03 -4.23
CA GLN A 199 -7.76 35.66 -4.69
C GLN A 199 -6.41 35.13 -4.20
N GLU A 200 -5.37 35.92 -4.17
CA GLU A 200 -4.08 35.54 -3.60
C GLU A 200 -4.19 35.17 -2.12
N ILE A 201 -4.95 35.94 -1.35
CA ILE A 201 -5.22 35.66 0.06
C ILE A 201 -5.99 34.33 0.21
N LEU A 202 -7.03 34.11 -0.61
CA LEU A 202 -7.85 32.90 -0.56
C LEU A 202 -7.06 31.63 -0.84
N MET A 203 -6.00 31.70 -1.65
CA MET A 203 -5.10 30.55 -1.88
C MET A 203 -4.47 30.03 -0.59
N ASN A 204 -4.36 30.88 0.43
CA ASN A 204 -3.86 30.48 1.73
C ASN A 204 -4.85 29.61 2.53
N TYR A 205 -6.11 29.56 2.11
CA TYR A 205 -7.21 28.88 2.82
C TYR A 205 -7.88 27.75 2.03
N ARG A 206 -7.80 27.78 0.70
CA ARG A 206 -8.46 26.77 -0.15
C ARG A 206 -7.87 25.38 0.09
N ILE A 207 -8.69 24.34 0.01
CA ILE A 207 -8.24 22.94 0.13
C ILE A 207 -7.40 22.55 -1.08
N ALA A 208 -7.81 22.92 -2.29
CA ALA A 208 -6.94 22.86 -3.47
C ALA A 208 -6.43 24.26 -3.76
N TYR A 209 -5.14 24.44 -3.78
CA TYR A 209 -4.54 25.76 -3.94
C TYR A 209 -3.26 25.71 -4.79
N LEU A 210 -2.94 26.85 -5.35
CA LEU A 210 -1.71 27.06 -6.12
C LEU A 210 -0.68 27.74 -5.21
N GLY A 211 0.46 27.12 -5.01
CA GLY A 211 1.49 27.63 -4.11
C GLY A 211 2.91 27.31 -4.58
N ASN A 212 3.87 28.07 -4.06
CA ASN A 212 5.28 27.78 -4.27
C ASN A 212 5.75 26.78 -3.23
N THR A 213 6.29 25.65 -3.69
CA THR A 213 6.72 24.57 -2.80
C THR A 213 8.01 23.92 -3.31
N MET A 214 8.74 23.32 -2.39
CA MET A 214 9.92 22.54 -2.70
C MET A 214 9.52 21.20 -3.30
N VAL A 215 10.04 20.88 -4.47
CA VAL A 215 9.68 19.67 -5.21
C VAL A 215 10.91 18.90 -5.68
N ASN A 216 10.73 17.61 -5.93
CA ASN A 216 11.75 16.77 -6.58
C ASN A 216 11.64 16.93 -8.09
N TRP A 217 12.48 17.77 -8.65
CA TRP A 217 12.49 18.06 -10.08
C TRP A 217 13.51 17.17 -10.80
N CYS A 218 13.05 16.49 -11.85
CA CYS A 218 13.93 15.71 -12.72
C CYS A 218 14.06 16.38 -14.09
N PRO A 219 15.17 17.07 -14.37
CA PRO A 219 15.35 17.78 -15.65
C PRO A 219 15.27 16.86 -16.87
N ALA A 220 15.82 15.66 -16.78
CA ALA A 220 15.81 14.69 -17.89
C ALA A 220 14.41 14.19 -18.24
N LEU A 221 13.55 14.02 -17.25
CA LEU A 221 12.15 13.62 -17.44
C LEU A 221 11.23 14.83 -17.64
N GLY A 222 11.70 16.04 -17.32
CA GLY A 222 10.94 17.27 -17.45
C GLY A 222 9.72 17.36 -16.55
N THR A 223 9.74 16.71 -15.41
CA THR A 223 8.58 16.64 -14.49
C THR A 223 9.01 16.58 -13.03
N VAL A 224 8.05 16.89 -12.16
CA VAL A 224 8.16 16.69 -10.72
C VAL A 224 7.91 15.21 -10.42
N LEU A 225 8.65 14.65 -9.48
CA LEU A 225 8.50 13.28 -8.99
C LEU A 225 8.07 13.27 -7.53
N ALA A 226 7.23 12.30 -7.18
CA ALA A 226 6.88 12.04 -5.78
C ALA A 226 8.09 11.44 -5.05
N ASN A 227 8.11 11.53 -3.71
CA ASN A 227 9.22 11.01 -2.90
C ASN A 227 9.50 9.52 -3.14
N ASP A 228 8.47 8.73 -3.37
CA ASP A 228 8.59 7.30 -3.65
C ASP A 228 9.12 6.98 -5.05
N GLU A 229 9.09 7.97 -5.96
CA GLU A 229 9.65 7.86 -7.32
C GLU A 229 11.14 8.22 -7.39
N VAL A 230 11.76 8.58 -6.27
CA VAL A 230 13.18 8.95 -6.18
C VAL A 230 13.92 7.97 -5.27
N VAL A 231 15.00 7.38 -5.78
CA VAL A 231 15.87 6.46 -5.05
C VAL A 231 17.32 6.91 -5.21
N ASP A 232 18.01 7.15 -4.10
CA ASP A 232 19.44 7.56 -4.08
C ASP A 232 19.74 8.77 -4.96
N GLY A 233 18.84 9.76 -4.97
CA GLY A 233 19.02 11.01 -5.72
C GLY A 233 18.76 10.92 -7.21
N VAL A 234 18.25 9.77 -7.68
CA VAL A 234 17.91 9.57 -9.08
C VAL A 234 16.46 9.07 -9.20
N SER A 235 15.86 9.26 -10.39
CA SER A 235 14.54 8.75 -10.66
C SER A 235 14.54 7.22 -10.63
N GLU A 236 13.50 6.61 -10.03
CA GLU A 236 13.32 5.16 -10.05
C GLU A 236 13.33 4.60 -11.47
N ARG A 237 12.71 5.33 -12.38
CA ARG A 237 12.71 5.02 -13.81
C ARG A 237 13.80 5.82 -14.52
N GLY A 238 14.70 5.11 -15.19
CA GLY A 238 15.77 5.71 -16.01
C GLY A 238 17.02 6.15 -15.25
N GLY A 239 16.97 6.20 -13.92
CA GLY A 239 18.15 6.56 -13.11
C GLY A 239 18.66 7.98 -13.34
N TYR A 240 17.79 8.91 -13.69
CA TYR A 240 18.19 10.30 -13.98
C TYR A 240 18.33 11.14 -12.71
N PRO A 241 19.30 12.09 -12.67
CA PRO A 241 19.47 12.97 -11.52
C PRO A 241 18.22 13.77 -11.19
N VAL A 242 17.92 13.87 -9.90
CA VAL A 242 16.78 14.63 -9.35
C VAL A 242 17.35 15.74 -8.45
N ILE A 243 16.79 16.94 -8.57
CA ILE A 243 17.20 18.09 -7.74
C ILE A 243 16.00 18.61 -6.95
N GLN A 244 16.31 19.27 -5.81
CA GLN A 244 15.30 19.99 -5.05
C GLN A 244 15.16 21.40 -5.65
N LYS A 245 13.94 21.80 -5.96
CA LYS A 245 13.62 23.08 -6.60
C LYS A 245 12.33 23.64 -6.08
N VAL A 246 12.26 24.96 -5.88
CA VAL A 246 11.00 25.64 -5.56
C VAL A 246 10.25 25.90 -6.86
N MET A 247 9.03 25.40 -6.96
CA MET A 247 8.16 25.58 -8.14
C MET A 247 6.75 25.92 -7.70
N ARG A 248 6.05 26.68 -8.56
CA ARG A 248 4.63 26.95 -8.39
C ARG A 248 3.84 25.71 -8.82
N GLN A 249 3.11 25.10 -7.86
CA GLN A 249 2.43 23.82 -8.05
C GLN A 249 1.03 23.87 -7.45
N TRP A 250 0.11 23.11 -8.04
CA TRP A 250 -1.12 22.78 -7.37
C TRP A 250 -0.83 21.89 -6.17
N CYS A 251 -1.52 22.17 -5.08
CA CYS A 251 -1.39 21.39 -3.84
C CYS A 251 -2.79 21.09 -3.28
N LEU A 252 -2.89 19.97 -2.58
CA LEU A 252 -4.07 19.65 -1.78
C LEU A 252 -3.73 19.76 -0.30
N ARG A 253 -4.58 20.45 0.47
CA ARG A 253 -4.36 20.71 1.90
C ARG A 253 -4.73 19.48 2.74
N VAL A 254 -4.04 18.40 2.51
CA VAL A 254 -4.18 17.13 3.23
C VAL A 254 -3.87 17.33 4.72
N SER A 255 -2.95 18.24 5.03
CA SER A 255 -2.55 18.57 6.40
C SER A 255 -3.72 19.07 7.28
N ALA A 256 -4.73 19.69 6.68
CA ALA A 256 -5.93 20.11 7.39
C ALA A 256 -6.71 18.93 7.98
N TYR A 257 -6.61 17.77 7.36
CA TYR A 257 -7.27 16.53 7.77
C TYR A 257 -6.43 15.65 8.67
N ALA A 258 -5.21 16.07 9.04
CA ALA A 258 -4.24 15.24 9.75
C ALA A 258 -4.81 14.59 11.02
N GLN A 259 -5.51 15.34 11.87
CA GLN A 259 -6.10 14.78 13.09
C GLN A 259 -7.20 13.77 12.78
N ARG A 260 -8.07 14.06 11.81
CA ARG A 260 -9.13 13.12 11.39
C ARG A 260 -8.56 11.87 10.75
N LEU A 261 -7.46 11.98 10.00
CA LEU A 261 -6.74 10.83 9.45
C LEU A 261 -6.15 9.96 10.58
N LEU A 262 -5.67 10.59 11.64
CA LEU A 262 -5.16 9.87 12.81
C LEU A 262 -6.29 9.19 13.58
N ASP A 263 -7.37 9.91 13.88
CA ASP A 263 -8.51 9.41 14.64
C ASP A 263 -9.24 8.27 13.91
N GLY A 264 -9.33 8.36 12.60
CA GLY A 264 -9.99 7.34 11.78
C GLY A 264 -9.35 5.96 11.83
N LEU A 265 -8.06 5.88 12.19
CA LEU A 265 -7.36 4.59 12.33
C LEU A 265 -7.94 3.72 13.44
N GLU A 266 -8.60 4.33 14.44
CA GLU A 266 -9.25 3.58 15.53
C GLU A 266 -10.54 2.89 15.09
N THR A 267 -11.09 3.27 13.93
CA THR A 267 -12.37 2.76 13.42
C THR A 267 -12.22 1.63 12.39
N VAL A 268 -11.01 1.33 11.97
CA VAL A 268 -10.72 0.35 10.91
C VAL A 268 -10.06 -0.91 11.46
N GLU A 269 -10.25 -2.01 10.74
CA GLU A 269 -9.69 -3.32 11.08
C GLU A 269 -8.41 -3.58 10.27
N TRP A 270 -7.42 -2.73 10.48
CA TRP A 270 -6.10 -2.87 9.85
C TRP A 270 -5.12 -3.47 10.84
N THR A 271 -4.04 -4.06 10.35
CA THR A 271 -2.97 -4.58 11.22
C THR A 271 -2.33 -3.43 12.01
N ASP A 272 -1.79 -3.75 13.19
CA ASP A 272 -1.10 -2.77 14.03
C ASP A 272 0.10 -2.17 13.30
N SER A 273 0.83 -2.97 12.52
CA SER A 273 1.96 -2.53 11.71
C SER A 273 1.55 -1.47 10.68
N LEU A 274 0.44 -1.69 9.99
CA LEU A 274 -0.07 -0.74 9.00
C LEU A 274 -0.55 0.55 9.64
N LYS A 275 -1.28 0.45 10.76
CA LYS A 275 -1.71 1.61 11.52
C LYS A 275 -0.52 2.44 12.02
N GLU A 276 0.53 1.77 12.48
CA GLU A 276 1.75 2.43 12.96
C GLU A 276 2.47 3.14 11.81
N THR A 277 2.53 2.54 10.63
CA THR A 277 3.07 3.18 9.42
C THR A 277 2.31 4.47 9.10
N GLN A 278 0.98 4.43 9.17
CA GLN A 278 0.12 5.60 8.97
C GLN A 278 0.35 6.66 10.05
N ARG A 279 0.40 6.26 11.32
CA ARG A 279 0.64 7.18 12.45
C ARG A 279 1.99 7.89 12.29
N ASN A 280 3.02 7.17 11.93
CA ASN A 280 4.35 7.75 11.72
C ASN A 280 4.38 8.72 10.55
N TRP A 281 3.66 8.41 9.48
CA TRP A 281 3.55 9.29 8.32
C TRP A 281 2.79 10.58 8.65
N ILE A 282 1.71 10.49 9.41
CA ILE A 282 0.95 11.64 9.90
C ILE A 282 1.79 12.43 10.90
N GLY A 283 2.50 11.74 11.79
CA GLY A 283 3.50 12.29 12.67
C GLY A 283 2.99 13.38 13.59
N ARG A 284 1.96 13.11 14.38
CA ARG A 284 1.44 14.06 15.38
C ARG A 284 2.44 14.26 16.49
N SER A 285 2.75 15.51 16.79
CA SER A 285 3.56 15.88 17.95
C SER A 285 2.93 17.10 18.65
N GLU A 286 2.98 17.09 19.96
CA GLU A 286 2.45 18.15 20.79
C GLU A 286 3.61 18.87 21.46
N GLY A 287 3.66 20.18 21.32
CA GLY A 287 4.77 20.95 21.84
C GLY A 287 4.51 22.44 21.87
N ALA A 288 5.59 23.20 21.78
CA ALA A 288 5.53 24.66 21.81
C ALA A 288 6.35 25.27 20.68
N GLU A 289 5.82 26.34 20.09
CA GLU A 289 6.57 27.26 19.25
C GLU A 289 7.17 28.33 20.14
N MET A 290 8.42 28.76 19.86
CA MET A 290 9.13 29.75 20.61
C MET A 290 9.89 30.68 19.66
N ASN A 291 9.84 31.99 19.94
CA ASN A 291 10.46 33.00 19.12
C ASN A 291 11.85 33.34 19.62
N PHE A 292 12.82 33.32 18.68
CA PHE A 292 14.21 33.69 18.95
C PHE A 292 14.58 34.93 18.16
N LYS A 293 15.16 35.92 18.78
CA LYS A 293 15.65 37.14 18.12
C LYS A 293 17.08 36.95 17.67
N VAL A 294 17.40 37.47 16.49
CA VAL A 294 18.76 37.49 16.00
C VAL A 294 19.51 38.65 16.62
N LYS A 295 20.72 38.40 17.15
CA LYS A 295 21.57 39.41 17.81
C LYS A 295 21.90 40.52 16.82
N ASP A 296 21.78 41.77 17.29
CA ASP A 296 22.06 43.01 16.55
C ASP A 296 21.23 43.16 15.26
N SER A 297 20.00 42.64 15.26
CA SER A 297 19.08 42.65 14.12
C SER A 297 17.64 42.74 14.61
N ASP A 298 16.77 43.15 13.71
CA ASP A 298 15.32 43.13 13.91
C ASP A 298 14.69 41.80 13.50
N ILE A 299 15.50 40.84 12.99
CA ILE A 299 15.02 39.53 12.53
C ILE A 299 14.66 38.68 13.74
N GLU A 300 13.52 38.06 13.65
CA GLU A 300 13.01 37.09 14.62
C GLU A 300 12.56 35.86 13.88
N PHE A 301 12.82 34.66 14.41
CA PHE A 301 12.35 33.41 13.83
C PHE A 301 11.78 32.49 14.90
N THR A 302 10.92 31.60 14.49
CA THR A 302 10.19 30.67 15.36
C THR A 302 10.74 29.25 15.22
N ILE A 303 10.89 28.55 16.36
CA ILE A 303 11.17 27.13 16.39
C ILE A 303 10.00 26.37 17.00
N PHE A 304 9.90 25.09 16.69
CA PHE A 304 8.98 24.15 17.34
C PHE A 304 9.76 23.10 18.11
N THR A 305 9.34 22.80 19.35
CA THR A 305 9.95 21.77 20.17
C THR A 305 8.91 20.98 20.94
N THR A 306 9.10 19.67 21.03
CA THR A 306 8.35 18.79 21.93
C THR A 306 8.95 18.73 23.31
N ARG A 307 10.14 19.30 23.48
CA ARG A 307 10.92 19.33 24.71
C ARG A 307 11.14 20.79 25.19
N ALA A 308 10.04 21.49 25.47
CA ALA A 308 10.10 22.88 25.94
C ALA A 308 10.89 23.03 27.25
N ASP A 309 10.97 21.98 28.07
CA ASP A 309 11.77 21.92 29.29
C ASP A 309 13.26 22.10 29.05
N THR A 310 13.76 21.86 27.82
CA THR A 310 15.21 21.86 27.56
C THR A 310 15.76 23.19 27.04
N VAL A 311 14.95 24.24 27.06
CA VAL A 311 15.35 25.55 26.52
C VAL A 311 16.61 26.13 27.19
N PHE A 312 16.88 25.81 28.47
CA PHE A 312 18.08 26.22 29.15
C PHE A 312 19.36 25.49 28.71
N GLY A 313 19.21 24.38 27.97
CA GLY A 313 20.30 23.58 27.44
C GLY A 313 20.62 23.83 25.98
N VAL A 314 19.99 24.81 25.38
CA VAL A 314 20.24 25.18 23.98
C VAL A 314 21.64 25.76 23.84
N THR A 315 22.46 25.14 23.02
CA THR A 315 23.85 25.58 22.81
C THR A 315 24.09 26.03 21.35
N PHE A 316 23.20 25.68 20.44
CA PHE A 316 23.23 26.20 19.08
C PHE A 316 21.83 26.10 18.45
N MET A 317 21.62 26.86 17.37
CA MET A 317 20.42 26.80 16.55
C MET A 317 20.78 26.19 15.23
N VAL A 318 19.83 25.55 14.54
CA VAL A 318 20.06 24.96 13.23
C VAL A 318 18.94 25.33 12.27
N LEU A 319 19.33 25.80 11.09
CA LEU A 319 18.40 26.10 9.99
C LEU A 319 18.48 25.00 8.95
N ALA A 320 17.33 24.68 8.34
CA ALA A 320 17.30 23.85 7.14
C ALA A 320 18.01 24.59 5.98
N PRO A 321 18.77 23.88 5.13
CA PRO A 321 19.50 24.52 4.03
C PRO A 321 18.59 25.30 3.06
N GLU A 322 17.37 24.83 2.87
CA GLU A 322 16.36 25.44 1.99
C GLU A 322 15.55 26.57 2.62
N SER A 323 15.78 26.87 3.88
CA SER A 323 15.07 27.94 4.59
C SER A 323 15.44 29.33 4.04
N GLU A 324 14.47 30.20 3.92
CA GLU A 324 14.67 31.60 3.55
C GLU A 324 15.56 32.35 4.55
N LEU A 325 15.61 31.91 5.80
CA LEU A 325 16.44 32.51 6.83
C LEU A 325 17.93 32.35 6.56
N VAL A 326 18.33 31.35 5.79
CA VAL A 326 19.75 31.13 5.46
C VAL A 326 20.33 32.35 4.77
N ALA A 327 19.66 32.89 3.74
CA ALA A 327 20.12 34.08 3.04
C ALA A 327 20.15 35.33 3.94
N LYS A 328 19.19 35.46 4.84
CA LYS A 328 19.07 36.60 5.76
C LYS A 328 20.12 36.58 6.88
N LEU A 329 20.48 35.38 7.34
CA LEU A 329 21.35 35.22 8.52
C LEU A 329 22.82 34.96 8.15
N THR A 330 23.11 34.60 6.90
CA THR A 330 24.49 34.35 6.46
C THR A 330 25.27 35.67 6.40
N THR A 331 26.38 35.77 7.18
CA THR A 331 27.24 36.93 7.17
C THR A 331 28.12 36.93 5.91
N PRO A 332 28.62 38.11 5.47
CA PRO A 332 29.51 38.17 4.31
C PRO A 332 30.75 37.27 4.46
N GLU A 333 31.30 37.14 5.63
CA GLU A 333 32.48 36.31 5.91
C GLU A 333 32.20 34.81 5.74
N GLN A 334 30.96 34.35 5.92
CA GLN A 334 30.55 32.94 5.83
C GLN A 334 29.89 32.58 4.51
N LYS A 335 29.64 33.60 3.65
CA LYS A 335 28.85 33.40 2.43
C LYS A 335 29.42 32.30 1.50
N ALA A 336 30.74 32.30 1.30
CA ALA A 336 31.39 31.33 0.41
C ALA A 336 31.20 29.87 0.93
N GLU A 337 31.40 29.64 2.20
CA GLU A 337 31.25 28.31 2.82
C GLU A 337 29.79 27.88 2.82
N VAL A 338 28.87 28.81 3.11
CA VAL A 338 27.42 28.52 3.10
C VAL A 338 26.96 28.16 1.69
N ASP A 339 27.33 28.94 0.69
CA ASP A 339 26.95 28.68 -0.71
C ASP A 339 27.48 27.30 -1.18
N ALA A 340 28.72 26.94 -0.81
CA ALA A 340 29.27 25.62 -1.11
C ALA A 340 28.49 24.48 -0.43
N TYR A 341 28.08 24.67 0.79
CA TYR A 341 27.27 23.68 1.52
C TYR A 341 25.87 23.51 0.89
N LEU A 342 25.23 24.62 0.50
CA LEU A 342 23.93 24.61 -0.14
C LEU A 342 23.96 23.84 -1.48
N GLU A 343 25.02 24.00 -2.25
CA GLU A 343 25.20 23.25 -3.52
C GLU A 343 25.32 21.74 -3.26
N ARG A 344 26.03 21.33 -2.21
CA ARG A 344 26.18 19.91 -1.87
C ARG A 344 24.86 19.29 -1.39
N THR A 345 24.05 20.02 -0.61
CA THR A 345 22.82 19.50 -0.03
C THR A 345 21.63 19.57 -0.97
N LYS A 346 21.67 20.43 -1.98
CA LYS A 346 20.61 20.66 -2.96
C LYS A 346 20.18 19.40 -3.72
N LYS A 347 21.09 18.44 -3.90
CA LYS A 347 20.88 17.19 -4.64
C LYS A 347 20.29 16.08 -3.80
N ARG A 348 20.14 16.29 -2.49
CA ARG A 348 19.65 15.25 -1.56
C ARG A 348 18.15 15.38 -1.34
N THR A 349 17.44 14.25 -1.43
CA THR A 349 16.00 14.19 -1.13
C THR A 349 15.78 14.19 0.38
N GLU A 350 14.56 14.54 0.81
CA GLU A 350 14.19 14.47 2.22
C GLU A 350 14.31 13.05 2.78
N ARG A 351 13.94 12.07 1.99
CA ARG A 351 14.03 10.65 2.38
C ARG A 351 15.49 10.25 2.66
N GLU A 352 16.40 10.64 1.79
CA GLU A 352 17.84 10.41 1.98
C GLU A 352 18.36 11.13 3.23
N ARG A 353 17.91 12.36 3.43
CA ARG A 353 18.31 13.17 4.59
C ARG A 353 17.83 12.57 5.91
N ILE A 354 16.63 11.97 5.92
CA ILE A 354 16.09 11.29 7.10
C ILE A 354 16.86 9.99 7.38
N ALA A 355 17.20 9.25 6.33
CA ALA A 355 17.86 7.94 6.44
C ALA A 355 19.36 8.04 6.76
N ASP A 356 20.05 9.05 6.23
CA ASP A 356 21.48 9.22 6.39
C ASP A 356 21.82 9.80 7.76
N ARG A 357 22.67 9.10 8.51
CA ARG A 357 23.16 9.48 9.84
C ARG A 357 24.49 10.23 9.82
N SER A 358 25.08 10.48 8.65
CA SER A 358 26.31 11.27 8.54
C SER A 358 26.07 12.71 8.96
N VAL A 359 27.06 13.33 9.60
CA VAL A 359 26.96 14.70 10.12
C VAL A 359 27.60 15.67 9.13
N SER A 360 26.84 16.69 8.75
CA SER A 360 27.35 17.80 7.94
C SER A 360 26.69 19.10 8.36
N GLY A 361 27.37 20.22 8.14
CA GLY A 361 26.82 21.52 8.47
C GLY A 361 27.80 22.64 8.24
N VAL A 362 27.32 23.88 8.33
CA VAL A 362 28.13 25.08 8.18
C VAL A 362 27.60 26.17 9.13
N PHE A 363 28.51 26.95 9.69
CA PHE A 363 28.15 28.10 10.53
C PHE A 363 27.67 29.27 9.65
N SER A 364 26.54 29.89 10.04
CA SER A 364 26.00 31.04 9.32
C SER A 364 26.75 32.37 9.56
N GLY A 365 27.46 32.47 10.67
CA GLY A 365 28.06 33.72 11.12
C GLY A 365 27.19 34.53 12.09
N SER A 366 25.94 34.21 12.22
CA SER A 366 24.97 34.92 13.06
C SER A 366 24.69 34.18 14.37
N TYR A 367 24.18 34.93 15.35
CA TYR A 367 23.80 34.43 16.67
C TYR A 367 22.35 34.78 16.96
N ALA A 368 21.63 33.84 17.57
CA ALA A 368 20.30 34.08 18.10
C ALA A 368 20.38 34.31 19.62
N ILE A 369 19.41 35.02 20.20
CA ILE A 369 19.35 35.26 21.62
C ILE A 369 18.39 34.32 22.27
N ASN A 370 18.84 33.52 23.24
CA ASN A 370 17.96 32.68 24.03
C ASN A 370 17.02 33.58 24.85
N PRO A 371 15.70 33.48 24.67
CA PRO A 371 14.77 34.38 25.35
C PRO A 371 14.72 34.24 26.87
N LEU A 372 15.20 33.13 27.42
CA LEU A 372 15.20 32.89 28.85
C LEU A 372 16.52 33.22 29.54
N THR A 373 17.63 33.19 28.84
CA THR A 373 18.98 33.41 29.41
C THR A 373 19.67 34.65 28.89
N ASN A 374 19.19 35.25 27.81
CA ASN A 374 19.81 36.33 27.04
C ASN A 374 21.20 35.98 26.48
N GLU A 375 21.56 34.72 26.44
CA GLU A 375 22.81 34.27 25.85
C GLU A 375 22.75 34.29 24.35
N PRO A 376 23.82 34.75 23.67
CA PRO A 376 23.92 34.59 22.21
C PRO A 376 24.26 33.14 21.88
N ILE A 377 23.55 32.61 20.93
CA ILE A 377 23.64 31.21 20.53
C ILE A 377 23.97 31.14 19.02
N PRO A 378 25.07 30.43 18.61
CA PRO A 378 25.43 30.37 17.20
C PRO A 378 24.36 29.68 16.35
N VAL A 379 24.12 30.23 15.17
CA VAL A 379 23.15 29.68 14.21
C VAL A 379 23.90 28.93 13.14
N TRP A 380 23.64 27.63 13.03
CA TRP A 380 24.22 26.73 12.07
C TRP A 380 23.21 26.37 10.99
N ILE A 381 23.69 25.80 9.90
CA ILE A 381 22.90 25.30 8.77
C ILE A 381 23.25 23.84 8.60
N SER A 382 22.25 22.96 8.59
CA SER A 382 22.49 21.52 8.42
C SER A 382 21.30 20.84 7.78
N ASP A 383 21.58 19.85 6.96
CA ASP A 383 20.59 19.07 6.21
C ASP A 383 19.80 18.04 7.06
N TYR A 384 20.14 17.87 8.34
CA TYR A 384 19.30 17.05 9.21
C TYR A 384 18.03 17.76 9.66
N VAL A 385 17.89 19.05 9.39
CA VAL A 385 16.68 19.84 9.61
C VAL A 385 15.94 20.04 8.28
N LEU A 386 14.64 19.79 8.26
CA LEU A 386 13.81 19.90 7.07
C LEU A 386 12.95 21.17 7.14
N ALA A 387 12.93 21.96 6.07
CA ALA A 387 12.16 23.21 6.01
C ALA A 387 10.63 23.00 6.03
N GLY A 388 10.17 21.91 5.50
CA GLY A 388 8.75 21.60 5.44
C GLY A 388 8.23 20.95 6.72
N TYR A 389 9.11 20.65 7.67
CA TYR A 389 8.74 20.07 8.95
C TYR A 389 8.94 21.12 10.05
N GLY A 390 7.83 21.48 10.70
CA GLY A 390 7.85 22.57 11.65
C GLY A 390 8.10 23.92 10.99
N THR A 391 9.03 24.69 11.52
CA THR A 391 9.35 26.04 11.07
C THR A 391 10.60 26.11 10.16
N GLY A 392 11.24 24.98 9.93
CA GLY A 392 12.53 24.97 9.22
C GLY A 392 13.72 25.43 10.04
N ALA A 393 13.52 25.67 11.32
CA ALA A 393 14.54 26.04 12.29
C ALA A 393 14.33 25.26 13.58
N ILE A 394 15.41 24.83 14.22
CA ILE A 394 15.35 24.14 15.51
C ILE A 394 16.29 24.79 16.53
N MET A 395 15.93 24.70 17.82
CA MET A 395 16.86 24.85 18.89
C MET A 395 17.54 23.51 19.16
N ALA A 396 18.84 23.48 19.24
CA ALA A 396 19.59 22.24 19.46
C ALA A 396 20.00 22.09 20.94
N VAL A 397 19.65 20.91 21.47
CA VAL A 397 19.97 20.55 22.85
C VAL A 397 20.77 19.24 22.82
N PRO A 398 22.08 19.32 22.63
CA PRO A 398 22.89 18.11 22.40
C PRO A 398 22.94 17.14 23.58
N ALA A 399 22.72 17.60 24.80
CA ALA A 399 22.70 16.71 25.96
C ALA A 399 21.50 15.74 25.95
N HIS A 400 20.40 16.10 25.27
CA HIS A 400 19.10 15.38 25.33
C HIS A 400 18.50 15.05 23.98
N ASP A 401 19.27 15.12 22.90
CA ASP A 401 18.89 14.73 21.58
C ASP A 401 20.09 14.11 20.85
N SER A 402 19.92 12.90 20.32
CA SER A 402 21.01 12.12 19.71
C SER A 402 21.59 12.75 18.46
N ARG A 403 20.75 13.37 17.61
CA ARG A 403 21.21 14.05 16.41
C ARG A 403 21.97 15.34 16.73
N ASP A 404 21.43 16.12 17.64
CA ASP A 404 22.09 17.32 18.11
C ASP A 404 23.43 16.99 18.81
N TYR A 405 23.47 15.87 19.53
CA TYR A 405 24.67 15.35 20.17
C TYR A 405 25.76 15.02 19.15
N ALA A 406 25.40 14.27 18.11
CA ALA A 406 26.33 13.90 17.03
C ALA A 406 26.89 15.15 16.35
N PHE A 407 26.02 16.12 16.06
CA PHE A 407 26.42 17.40 15.46
C PHE A 407 27.37 18.18 16.38
N ALA A 408 27.06 18.30 17.66
CA ALA A 408 27.89 19.00 18.63
C ALA A 408 29.25 18.35 18.81
N LYS A 409 29.31 17.02 18.83
CA LYS A 409 30.62 16.30 18.90
C LYS A 409 31.44 16.52 17.64
N HIS A 410 30.81 16.46 16.47
CA HIS A 410 31.51 16.66 15.19
C HIS A 410 32.12 18.06 15.06
N PHE A 411 31.38 19.10 15.47
CA PHE A 411 31.81 20.49 15.36
C PHE A 411 32.37 21.08 16.68
N ASN A 412 32.57 20.23 17.69
CA ASN A 412 33.10 20.61 18.99
C ASN A 412 32.32 21.76 19.67
N LEU A 413 30.99 21.61 19.71
CA LEU A 413 30.08 22.55 20.34
C LEU A 413 29.77 22.13 21.79
N GLU A 414 29.34 23.10 22.60
CA GLU A 414 29.03 22.87 24.01
C GLU A 414 27.84 21.91 24.18
N ILE A 415 27.93 21.03 25.20
CA ILE A 415 26.89 20.11 25.62
C ILE A 415 26.56 20.35 27.09
N ARG A 416 25.33 20.81 27.37
CA ARG A 416 24.87 21.16 28.73
C ARG A 416 23.82 20.16 29.22
N PRO A 417 24.15 19.30 30.17
CA PRO A 417 23.16 18.40 30.77
C PRO A 417 22.15 19.16 31.64
N LEU A 418 20.88 18.79 31.54
CA LEU A 418 19.76 19.39 32.27
C LEU A 418 19.06 18.43 33.21
N ILE A 419 19.47 17.17 33.26
CA ILE A 419 18.86 16.12 34.08
C ILE A 419 19.89 15.60 35.05
N GLU A 420 19.54 15.57 36.37
CA GLU A 420 20.42 15.11 37.44
C GLU A 420 20.87 13.67 37.23
N GLY A 421 22.17 13.42 37.39
CA GLY A 421 22.72 12.08 37.31
C GLY A 421 22.93 11.50 35.91
N CYS A 422 22.58 12.22 34.84
CA CYS A 422 22.84 11.75 33.48
C CYS A 422 24.32 11.90 33.11
N ASP A 423 24.82 10.92 32.36
CA ASP A 423 26.17 10.94 31.81
C ASP A 423 26.11 11.16 30.31
N VAL A 424 26.55 12.34 29.87
CA VAL A 424 26.53 12.72 28.43
C VAL A 424 27.94 12.73 27.81
N SER A 425 28.91 12.07 28.45
CA SER A 425 30.29 12.01 27.95
C SER A 425 30.43 11.20 26.67
N GLU A 426 29.66 10.12 26.50
CA GLU A 426 29.70 9.21 25.34
C GLU A 426 28.45 9.26 24.45
N GLU A 427 27.30 9.56 25.05
CA GLU A 427 26.03 9.62 24.33
C GLU A 427 25.07 10.61 24.98
N SER A 428 24.04 11.03 24.24
CA SER A 428 22.96 11.88 24.74
C SER A 428 22.04 11.09 25.68
N PHE A 429 21.38 11.81 26.61
CA PHE A 429 20.34 11.25 27.45
C PHE A 429 18.97 11.70 26.91
N ASP A 430 18.38 10.91 26.02
CA ASP A 430 17.16 11.28 25.29
C ASP A 430 15.88 10.97 26.07
N ALA A 431 15.94 10.18 27.13
CA ALA A 431 14.79 9.81 27.94
C ALA A 431 14.10 11.04 28.54
N LYS A 432 12.76 11.08 28.47
CA LYS A 432 11.94 12.16 29.05
C LYS A 432 11.63 11.88 30.52
N GLU A 433 12.65 11.59 31.29
CA GLU A 433 12.53 11.25 32.71
C GLU A 433 13.68 11.81 33.53
N GLY A 434 13.48 11.99 34.84
CA GLY A 434 14.45 12.48 35.74
C GLY A 434 14.09 13.85 36.34
N ILE A 435 15.02 14.40 37.13
CA ILE A 435 14.86 15.67 37.81
C ILE A 435 15.69 16.75 37.11
N MET A 436 15.10 17.89 36.85
CA MET A 436 15.73 19.00 36.14
C MET A 436 16.81 19.66 36.98
N MET A 437 17.93 20.03 36.36
CA MET A 437 19.00 20.84 36.90
C MET A 437 19.46 21.86 35.86
N ASN A 438 20.27 22.82 36.24
CA ASN A 438 20.81 23.86 35.35
C ASN A 438 19.73 24.63 34.55
N SER A 439 18.56 24.75 35.11
CA SER A 439 17.39 25.35 34.44
C SER A 439 16.78 26.45 35.34
N PRO A 440 17.43 27.60 35.58
CA PRO A 440 18.72 28.04 35.03
C PRO A 440 19.95 27.47 35.76
N ARG A 441 21.12 27.66 35.12
CA ARG A 441 22.42 27.28 35.74
C ARG A 441 22.73 28.15 36.94
N PRO A 442 23.47 27.63 37.96
CA PRO A 442 23.97 28.42 39.08
C PRO A 442 24.74 29.66 38.62
N GLY A 443 24.45 30.82 39.21
CA GLY A 443 25.07 32.08 38.84
C GLY A 443 24.41 32.85 37.70
N THR A 444 23.41 32.29 37.10
CA THR A 444 22.57 32.97 36.08
C THR A 444 21.49 33.78 36.83
N PRO A 445 21.21 35.03 36.45
CA PRO A 445 20.11 35.79 37.07
C PRO A 445 18.79 35.03 36.94
N GLU A 446 18.06 34.91 38.03
CA GLU A 446 16.72 34.29 38.00
C GLU A 446 15.79 35.19 37.22
N GLY A 447 15.35 34.70 36.07
CA GLY A 447 14.35 35.39 35.25
C GLY A 447 13.11 34.51 35.12
N GLY A 448 11.99 34.91 35.59
CA GLY A 448 10.65 34.39 35.36
C GLY A 448 10.37 32.88 35.40
N LEU A 449 11.26 32.04 34.89
CA LEU A 449 11.09 30.59 34.80
C LEU A 449 12.22 29.83 35.49
N VAL A 450 11.89 28.99 36.47
CA VAL A 450 12.81 28.11 37.18
C VAL A 450 12.26 26.70 37.13
N LEU A 451 13.03 25.77 36.56
CA LEU A 451 12.63 24.37 36.38
C LEU A 451 13.42 23.40 37.31
N ASN A 452 14.44 23.89 38.00
CA ASN A 452 15.26 23.08 38.88
C ASN A 452 14.44 22.33 39.93
N GLY A 453 14.68 21.03 40.09
CA GLY A 453 13.99 20.20 41.06
C GLY A 453 12.63 19.62 40.56
N LEU A 454 12.14 20.03 39.40
CA LEU A 454 10.93 19.48 38.81
C LEU A 454 11.24 18.22 38.01
N THR A 455 10.27 17.32 37.89
CA THR A 455 10.35 16.21 36.90
C THR A 455 10.30 16.78 35.49
N VAL A 456 10.76 16.01 34.51
CA VAL A 456 10.71 16.42 33.11
C VAL A 456 9.26 16.75 32.68
N LYS A 457 8.30 15.93 33.08
CA LYS A 457 6.87 16.14 32.77
C LYS A 457 6.34 17.47 33.38
N GLU A 458 6.65 17.71 34.61
CA GLU A 458 6.27 18.97 35.30
C GLU A 458 6.94 20.17 34.64
N ALA A 459 8.22 20.04 34.29
CA ALA A 459 8.97 21.10 33.62
C ALA A 459 8.41 21.44 32.23
N ILE A 460 8.00 20.44 31.44
CA ILE A 460 7.34 20.64 30.11
C ILE A 460 6.05 21.46 30.31
N ALA A 461 5.21 21.05 31.25
CA ALA A 461 3.94 21.72 31.54
C ALA A 461 4.15 23.17 32.00
N LYS A 462 5.11 23.40 32.92
CA LYS A 462 5.43 24.73 33.43
C LYS A 462 6.00 25.65 32.36
N THR A 463 6.85 25.14 31.48
CA THR A 463 7.42 25.92 30.38
C THR A 463 6.36 26.31 29.36
N LYS A 464 5.46 25.39 29.02
CA LYS A 464 4.34 25.68 28.11
C LYS A 464 3.45 26.80 28.65
N GLU A 465 3.12 26.75 29.92
CA GLU A 465 2.34 27.78 30.61
C GLU A 465 3.06 29.13 30.59
N TYR A 466 4.36 29.14 30.89
CA TYR A 466 5.19 30.34 30.83
C TYR A 466 5.23 30.99 29.46
N ILE A 467 5.35 30.17 28.42
CA ILE A 467 5.34 30.60 26.99
C ILE A 467 4.01 31.31 26.69
N LYS A 468 2.88 30.73 27.12
CA LYS A 468 1.56 31.32 26.93
C LYS A 468 1.39 32.67 27.63
N GLU A 469 1.80 32.73 28.90
CA GLU A 469 1.66 33.93 29.75
C GLU A 469 2.52 35.08 29.27
N THR A 470 3.73 34.82 28.82
CA THR A 470 4.70 35.84 28.44
C THR A 470 4.66 36.24 26.98
N GLY A 471 3.92 35.53 26.14
CA GLY A 471 3.87 35.80 24.69
C GLY A 471 5.14 35.44 23.94
N LEU A 472 6.07 34.64 24.54
CA LEU A 472 7.28 34.17 23.87
C LEU A 472 7.01 33.22 22.71
N GLY A 473 5.82 32.68 22.66
CA GLY A 473 5.39 31.76 21.63
C GLY A 473 3.99 31.23 21.90
N ARG A 474 3.71 30.04 21.44
CA ARG A 474 2.42 29.37 21.68
C ARG A 474 2.57 27.86 21.80
N VAL A 475 1.62 27.22 22.49
CA VAL A 475 1.50 25.77 22.52
C VAL A 475 0.77 25.33 21.26
N LYS A 476 1.27 24.32 20.59
CA LYS A 476 0.77 23.88 19.31
C LYS A 476 0.85 22.38 19.15
N VAL A 477 -0.14 21.79 18.47
CA VAL A 477 -0.06 20.45 17.91
C VAL A 477 0.48 20.57 16.49
N ASN A 478 1.52 19.85 16.18
CA ASN A 478 2.14 19.86 14.87
C ASN A 478 2.05 18.47 14.24
N PHE A 479 2.05 18.43 12.91
CA PHE A 479 1.98 17.19 12.15
C PHE A 479 3.11 17.17 11.13
N ARG A 480 3.75 16.00 10.96
CA ARG A 480 4.74 15.80 9.91
C ARG A 480 4.11 15.75 8.53
N LEU A 481 2.85 15.32 8.44
CA LEU A 481 2.10 15.21 7.19
C LEU A 481 2.06 16.56 6.47
N ARG A 482 2.44 16.54 5.21
CA ARG A 482 2.47 17.72 4.34
C ARG A 482 1.32 17.70 3.35
N ASP A 483 1.03 18.88 2.80
CA ASP A 483 0.13 18.99 1.68
C ASP A 483 0.66 18.24 0.48
N ALA A 484 -0.24 17.60 -0.25
CA ALA A 484 0.12 16.83 -1.43
C ALA A 484 0.41 17.76 -2.61
N ILE A 485 1.53 17.57 -3.26
CA ILE A 485 1.84 18.22 -4.53
C ILE A 485 0.99 17.54 -5.60
N PHE A 486 0.11 18.29 -6.24
CA PHE A 486 -0.97 17.75 -7.08
C PHE A 486 -0.84 18.10 -8.55
N SER A 487 0.28 18.61 -9.01
CA SER A 487 0.48 18.88 -10.44
C SER A 487 1.71 18.19 -10.99
N ARG A 488 1.62 17.81 -12.26
CA ARG A 488 2.71 17.15 -13.00
C ARG A 488 2.90 17.81 -14.36
N GLN A 489 4.12 17.92 -14.79
CA GLN A 489 4.53 18.51 -16.06
C GLN A 489 4.57 17.41 -17.12
N ARG A 490 3.44 16.76 -17.35
CA ARG A 490 3.29 15.67 -18.32
C ARG A 490 1.98 15.79 -19.09
N TYR A 491 1.90 15.10 -20.22
CA TYR A 491 0.70 15.04 -21.05
C TYR A 491 -0.31 14.02 -20.55
N TRP A 492 0.15 12.79 -20.30
CA TRP A 492 -0.73 11.66 -20.00
C TRP A 492 -1.16 11.67 -18.51
N GLY A 493 -2.17 12.44 -18.24
CA GLY A 493 -2.78 12.64 -16.94
C GLY A 493 -4.06 13.44 -17.07
N GLU A 494 -4.85 13.50 -16.00
CA GLU A 494 -6.09 14.25 -16.00
C GLU A 494 -5.81 15.76 -16.15
N PRO A 495 -6.44 16.45 -17.12
CA PRO A 495 -6.28 17.89 -17.22
C PRO A 495 -7.00 18.61 -16.08
N PHE A 496 -6.42 19.73 -15.63
CA PHE A 496 -7.06 20.58 -14.64
C PHE A 496 -8.17 21.43 -15.30
N PRO A 497 -9.34 21.51 -14.67
CA PRO A 497 -10.43 22.35 -15.18
C PRO A 497 -10.21 23.83 -14.81
N VAL A 498 -9.08 24.39 -15.22
CA VAL A 498 -8.59 25.69 -14.76
C VAL A 498 -8.17 26.55 -15.94
N TYR A 499 -8.65 27.81 -15.97
CA TYR A 499 -8.13 28.84 -16.83
C TYR A 499 -7.53 29.98 -16.00
N TYR A 500 -6.66 30.78 -16.61
CA TYR A 500 -5.95 31.87 -15.91
C TYR A 500 -6.39 33.22 -16.42
N LYS A 501 -6.79 34.09 -15.48
CA LYS A 501 -7.10 35.48 -15.70
C LYS A 501 -6.17 36.32 -14.82
N ASP A 502 -5.40 37.20 -15.43
CA ASP A 502 -4.42 38.03 -14.71
C ASP A 502 -3.45 37.22 -13.84
N GLY A 503 -3.08 36.02 -14.29
CA GLY A 503 -2.20 35.12 -13.55
C GLY A 503 -2.86 34.35 -12.40
N MET A 504 -4.16 34.56 -12.17
CA MET A 504 -4.91 33.86 -11.12
C MET A 504 -5.78 32.75 -11.70
N PRO A 505 -5.85 31.59 -11.02
CA PRO A 505 -6.66 30.48 -11.49
C PRO A 505 -8.14 30.68 -11.24
N TYR A 506 -8.94 30.28 -12.20
CA TYR A 506 -10.39 30.22 -12.12
C TYR A 506 -10.87 28.85 -12.61
N MET A 507 -11.89 28.31 -11.97
CA MET A 507 -12.47 27.03 -12.36
C MET A 507 -13.44 27.20 -13.52
N ILE A 508 -13.41 26.27 -14.45
CA ILE A 508 -14.47 26.18 -15.47
C ILE A 508 -15.78 25.74 -14.80
N ASP A 509 -16.91 26.06 -15.43
CA ASP A 509 -18.22 25.67 -14.92
C ASP A 509 -18.35 24.14 -14.86
N GLU A 510 -18.86 23.59 -13.77
CA GLU A 510 -19.05 22.14 -13.58
C GLU A 510 -19.87 21.49 -14.70
N SER A 511 -20.81 22.23 -15.28
CA SER A 511 -21.64 21.76 -16.39
C SER A 511 -20.85 21.52 -17.68
N CYS A 512 -19.63 22.04 -17.76
CA CYS A 512 -18.75 21.89 -18.93
C CYS A 512 -17.80 20.68 -18.82
N LEU A 513 -17.82 19.98 -17.70
CA LEU A 513 -16.99 18.79 -17.51
C LEU A 513 -17.53 17.61 -18.31
N PRO A 514 -16.68 16.67 -18.80
CA PRO A 514 -15.22 16.67 -18.62
C PRO A 514 -14.50 17.61 -19.60
N LEU A 515 -13.40 18.19 -19.13
CA LEU A 515 -12.45 18.89 -19.98
C LEU A 515 -11.45 17.86 -20.49
N GLU A 516 -11.49 17.53 -21.75
CA GLU A 516 -10.68 16.46 -22.34
C GLU A 516 -9.29 16.93 -22.74
N LEU A 517 -8.31 16.00 -22.70
CA LEU A 517 -6.95 16.26 -23.17
C LEU A 517 -6.93 16.64 -24.65
N PRO A 518 -6.18 17.69 -25.01
CA PRO A 518 -6.07 18.10 -26.40
C PRO A 518 -5.06 17.26 -27.15
N GLU A 519 -5.10 17.32 -28.48
CA GLU A 519 -4.06 16.78 -29.34
C GLU A 519 -2.80 17.63 -29.24
N VAL A 520 -1.62 17.00 -29.17
CA VAL A 520 -0.32 17.66 -29.18
C VAL A 520 0.60 17.02 -30.21
N ALA A 521 1.47 17.84 -30.79
CA ALA A 521 2.44 17.36 -31.78
C ALA A 521 3.59 16.57 -31.14
N LYS A 522 3.92 16.87 -29.89
CA LYS A 522 5.02 16.24 -29.15
C LYS A 522 4.64 16.07 -27.69
N PHE A 523 5.15 15.00 -27.07
CA PHE A 523 4.94 14.70 -25.65
C PHE A 523 6.08 15.15 -24.74
N LEU A 524 7.05 15.84 -25.29
CA LEU A 524 8.16 16.48 -24.56
C LEU A 524 7.79 17.91 -24.16
N PRO A 525 8.47 18.48 -23.15
CA PRO A 525 8.34 19.90 -22.83
C PRO A 525 8.60 20.79 -24.04
N THR A 526 8.07 22.01 -24.04
CA THR A 526 8.34 23.00 -25.09
C THR A 526 9.78 23.50 -25.02
N GLU A 527 10.24 24.15 -26.06
CA GLU A 527 11.58 24.76 -26.11
C GLU A 527 11.79 25.83 -25.01
N THR A 528 10.70 26.46 -24.56
CA THR A 528 10.72 27.45 -23.48
C THR A 528 10.54 26.81 -22.07
N GLY A 529 10.48 25.49 -21.98
CA GLY A 529 10.40 24.75 -20.72
C GLY A 529 8.98 24.57 -20.18
N GLU A 530 7.96 24.89 -20.95
CA GLU A 530 6.58 24.63 -20.59
C GLU A 530 6.25 23.13 -20.65
N PRO A 531 5.29 22.64 -19.85
CA PRO A 531 4.84 21.25 -19.96
C PRO A 531 4.37 20.87 -21.36
N PRO A 532 4.26 19.56 -21.67
CA PRO A 532 3.84 19.10 -23.01
C PRO A 532 2.55 19.69 -23.54
N LEU A 533 1.59 20.05 -22.69
CA LEU A 533 0.35 20.72 -23.11
C LEU A 533 0.62 22.10 -23.73
N GLY A 534 1.78 22.67 -23.51
CA GLY A 534 2.22 23.90 -24.19
C GLY A 534 2.33 23.75 -25.71
N HIS A 535 2.44 22.53 -26.23
CA HIS A 535 2.40 22.24 -27.66
C HIS A 535 1.00 22.25 -28.27
N ALA A 536 -0.03 22.24 -27.44
CA ALA A 536 -1.42 22.25 -27.94
C ALA A 536 -1.76 23.60 -28.58
N THR A 537 -2.35 23.54 -29.77
CA THR A 537 -2.79 24.75 -30.49
C THR A 537 -4.24 25.12 -30.15
N LYS A 538 -5.02 24.20 -29.65
CA LYS A 538 -6.40 24.39 -29.22
C LYS A 538 -6.52 24.09 -27.73
N TRP A 539 -6.05 25.02 -26.92
CA TRP A 539 -6.06 24.89 -25.46
C TRP A 539 -6.27 26.23 -24.76
N ALA A 540 -7.39 26.87 -25.12
CA ALA A 540 -7.88 28.11 -24.53
C ALA A 540 -9.34 27.92 -24.13
N TRP A 541 -9.77 28.62 -23.10
CA TRP A 541 -11.14 28.53 -22.61
C TRP A 541 -11.94 29.79 -22.96
N ASP A 542 -13.02 29.58 -23.71
CA ASP A 542 -13.98 30.62 -24.06
C ASP A 542 -15.07 30.66 -22.95
N THR A 543 -15.04 31.72 -22.15
CA THR A 543 -15.96 31.86 -21.02
C THR A 543 -17.39 32.23 -21.45
N VAL A 544 -17.57 32.75 -22.67
CA VAL A 544 -18.89 33.11 -23.23
C VAL A 544 -19.58 31.87 -23.82
N ASN A 545 -18.88 31.17 -24.69
CA ASN A 545 -19.43 29.95 -25.36
C ASN A 545 -19.23 28.69 -24.52
N LYS A 546 -18.50 28.76 -23.42
CA LYS A 546 -18.20 27.65 -22.48
C LYS A 546 -17.62 26.45 -23.18
N CYS A 547 -16.57 26.67 -23.96
CA CYS A 547 -15.89 25.60 -24.71
C CYS A 547 -14.41 25.90 -24.89
N VAL A 548 -13.67 24.83 -25.24
CA VAL A 548 -12.26 24.94 -25.63
C VAL A 548 -12.18 25.53 -27.03
N THR A 549 -11.25 26.46 -27.24
CA THR A 549 -11.04 27.15 -28.51
C THR A 549 -9.54 27.28 -28.81
N ASP A 550 -9.24 27.81 -30.02
CA ASP A 550 -7.85 27.99 -30.45
C ASP A 550 -7.09 29.03 -29.61
N ASN A 551 -5.81 28.79 -29.38
CA ASN A 551 -4.95 29.67 -28.59
C ASN A 551 -4.79 31.07 -29.22
N ASP A 552 -4.90 31.20 -30.53
CA ASP A 552 -4.82 32.47 -31.23
C ASP A 552 -6.00 33.40 -30.94
N LYS A 553 -7.07 32.90 -30.34
CA LYS A 553 -8.24 33.68 -29.95
C LYS A 553 -8.15 34.22 -28.52
N ILE A 554 -7.07 33.93 -27.78
CA ILE A 554 -6.88 34.42 -26.41
C ILE A 554 -6.82 35.96 -26.43
N ASP A 555 -7.78 36.61 -25.78
CA ASP A 555 -7.82 38.07 -25.66
C ASP A 555 -7.67 38.55 -24.20
N ASN A 556 -7.58 37.63 -23.25
CA ASN A 556 -7.50 37.87 -21.82
C ASN A 556 -8.67 38.75 -21.26
N VAL A 557 -9.79 38.76 -21.96
CA VAL A 557 -11.03 39.44 -21.58
C VAL A 557 -12.18 38.42 -21.47
N THR A 558 -12.36 37.59 -22.49
CA THR A 558 -13.39 36.54 -22.55
C THR A 558 -12.82 35.16 -22.84
N ILE A 559 -11.62 35.09 -23.44
CA ILE A 559 -10.94 33.85 -23.79
C ILE A 559 -9.56 33.86 -23.12
N PHE A 560 -9.30 32.79 -22.32
CA PHE A 560 -8.15 32.72 -21.44
C PHE A 560 -7.37 31.44 -21.65
N PRO A 561 -6.06 31.43 -21.33
CA PRO A 561 -5.25 30.21 -21.41
C PRO A 561 -5.67 29.19 -20.35
N LEU A 562 -5.68 27.89 -20.73
CA LEU A 562 -5.91 26.78 -19.83
C LEU A 562 -4.61 26.33 -19.17
N GLU A 563 -4.75 25.66 -18.02
CA GLU A 563 -3.62 25.07 -17.27
C GLU A 563 -2.85 24.08 -18.12
N LEU A 564 -1.53 24.17 -18.09
CA LEU A 564 -0.64 23.29 -18.85
C LEU A 564 -0.20 22.03 -18.08
N ASN A 565 -0.30 22.06 -16.76
CA ASN A 565 0.01 20.88 -15.94
C ASN A 565 -1.16 19.89 -15.97
N THR A 566 -0.87 18.64 -15.65
CA THR A 566 -1.89 17.61 -15.43
C THR A 566 -1.81 17.11 -14.00
N MET A 567 -2.85 16.39 -13.57
CA MET A 567 -2.93 15.81 -12.23
C MET A 567 -1.99 14.59 -12.11
N PRO A 568 -1.52 14.27 -10.89
CA PRO A 568 -0.71 13.08 -10.67
C PRO A 568 -1.57 11.80 -10.81
N GLY A 569 -0.90 10.66 -10.99
CA GLY A 569 -1.58 9.36 -11.12
C GLY A 569 -2.52 9.04 -9.97
N PHE A 570 -2.19 9.47 -8.74
CA PHE A 570 -3.05 9.20 -7.58
C PHE A 570 -4.37 9.98 -7.58
N ALA A 571 -4.54 10.95 -8.45
CA ALA A 571 -5.81 11.68 -8.55
C ALA A 571 -6.97 10.75 -8.92
N GLY A 572 -6.76 9.90 -9.93
CA GLY A 572 -7.77 8.95 -10.37
C GLY A 572 -7.98 7.79 -9.41
N SER A 573 -6.93 7.36 -8.72
CA SER A 573 -7.00 6.22 -7.80
C SER A 573 -7.52 6.55 -6.40
N SER A 574 -7.69 7.82 -6.06
CA SER A 574 -8.10 8.19 -4.71
C SER A 574 -9.56 7.89 -4.39
N ALA A 575 -10.47 7.99 -5.35
CA ALA A 575 -11.90 7.78 -5.13
C ALA A 575 -12.52 6.71 -6.06
N TYR A 576 -11.71 5.86 -6.66
CA TYR A 576 -12.20 4.88 -7.63
C TYR A 576 -13.19 3.88 -7.01
N TYR A 577 -13.03 3.54 -5.74
CA TYR A 577 -13.94 2.64 -5.02
C TYR A 577 -15.38 3.18 -4.98
N LEU A 578 -15.55 4.49 -4.91
CA LEU A 578 -16.89 5.11 -4.98
C LEU A 578 -17.46 5.04 -6.40
N ARG A 579 -16.63 5.29 -7.40
CA ARG A 579 -17.08 5.24 -8.80
C ARG A 579 -17.47 3.85 -9.23
N TYR A 580 -16.84 2.81 -8.72
CA TYR A 580 -17.24 1.43 -8.96
C TYR A 580 -18.66 1.12 -8.49
N MET A 581 -19.13 1.81 -7.46
CA MET A 581 -20.48 1.62 -6.95
C MET A 581 -21.53 2.04 -7.99
N ASP A 582 -21.22 3.07 -8.79
CA ASP A 582 -22.18 3.67 -9.74
C ASP A 582 -21.46 4.23 -10.99
N PRO A 583 -20.74 3.37 -11.73
CA PRO A 583 -19.79 3.86 -12.75
C PRO A 583 -20.43 4.46 -14.00
N ARG A 584 -21.72 4.24 -14.22
CA ARG A 584 -22.43 4.75 -15.40
C ARG A 584 -23.37 5.92 -15.08
N ASN A 585 -23.28 6.45 -13.86
CA ASN A 585 -24.03 7.64 -13.48
C ASN A 585 -23.38 8.90 -14.08
N HIS A 586 -24.11 9.62 -14.91
CA HIS A 586 -23.62 10.83 -15.57
C HIS A 586 -23.97 12.10 -14.79
N GLU A 587 -24.82 12.01 -13.78
CA GLU A 587 -25.31 13.15 -12.99
C GLU A 587 -24.55 13.35 -11.69
N ALA A 588 -23.97 12.28 -11.14
CA ALA A 588 -23.24 12.30 -9.88
C ALA A 588 -22.11 11.28 -9.88
N LEU A 589 -21.11 11.50 -9.02
CA LEU A 589 -20.05 10.53 -8.78
C LEU A 589 -20.64 9.18 -8.35
N VAL A 590 -21.59 9.22 -7.45
CA VAL A 590 -22.36 8.09 -6.95
C VAL A 590 -23.74 8.61 -6.49
N ALA A 591 -24.79 7.89 -6.85
CA ALA A 591 -26.15 8.25 -6.36
C ALA A 591 -26.21 8.01 -4.85
N PRO A 592 -26.91 8.88 -4.10
CA PRO A 592 -27.01 8.76 -2.64
C PRO A 592 -27.51 7.40 -2.14
N ALA A 593 -28.51 6.84 -2.80
CA ALA A 593 -29.05 5.51 -2.43
C ALA A 593 -28.04 4.38 -2.64
N VAL A 594 -27.24 4.48 -3.69
CA VAL A 594 -26.18 3.51 -4.02
C VAL A 594 -25.06 3.58 -3.00
N ASP A 595 -24.62 4.78 -2.65
CA ASP A 595 -23.60 5.02 -1.62
C ASP A 595 -24.05 4.52 -0.26
N GLN A 596 -25.30 4.76 0.12
CA GLN A 596 -25.87 4.28 1.39
C GLN A 596 -25.91 2.76 1.44
N TYR A 597 -26.16 2.09 0.34
CA TYR A 597 -26.19 0.62 0.29
C TYR A 597 -24.80 0.00 0.42
N TRP A 598 -23.87 0.42 -0.44
CA TRP A 598 -22.51 -0.14 -0.45
C TRP A 598 -21.60 0.45 0.63
N ARG A 599 -21.83 1.67 1.04
CA ARG A 599 -21.13 2.44 2.08
C ARG A 599 -19.62 2.59 1.83
N ASN A 600 -18.87 1.56 2.11
CA ASN A 600 -17.41 1.53 1.95
C ASN A 600 -16.96 0.12 1.58
N VAL A 601 -15.68 -0.02 1.32
CA VAL A 601 -15.07 -1.31 1.01
C VAL A 601 -14.94 -2.13 2.30
N ASP A 602 -15.55 -3.30 2.33
CA ASP A 602 -15.46 -4.22 3.48
C ASP A 602 -14.11 -4.92 3.56
N LEU A 603 -13.56 -5.32 2.40
CA LEU A 603 -12.25 -5.93 2.29
C LEU A 603 -11.47 -5.31 1.14
N TYR A 604 -10.31 -4.74 1.45
CA TYR A 604 -9.38 -4.17 0.48
C TYR A 604 -8.10 -4.98 0.44
N VAL A 605 -7.71 -5.44 -0.74
CA VAL A 605 -6.51 -6.27 -0.94
C VAL A 605 -5.54 -5.57 -1.88
N GLY A 606 -4.31 -5.40 -1.47
CA GLY A 606 -3.29 -4.75 -2.28
C GLY A 606 -1.90 -4.78 -1.65
N GLY A 607 -0.92 -4.30 -2.38
CA GLY A 607 0.49 -4.33 -1.96
C GLY A 607 0.83 -3.35 -0.84
N THR A 608 1.84 -3.70 -0.05
CA THR A 608 2.35 -2.87 1.06
C THR A 608 2.98 -1.55 0.60
N GLU A 609 3.41 -1.48 -0.65
CA GLU A 609 3.99 -0.26 -1.25
C GLU A 609 3.01 0.92 -1.24
N HIS A 610 1.72 0.66 -1.10
CA HIS A 610 0.66 1.66 -1.04
C HIS A 610 0.25 2.05 0.37
N ALA A 611 0.94 1.53 1.39
CA ALA A 611 0.61 1.72 2.81
C ALA A 611 0.65 3.17 3.29
N THR A 612 1.37 4.05 2.61
CA THR A 612 1.42 5.49 2.92
C THR A 612 0.68 6.32 1.89
N GLY A 613 1.22 6.49 0.69
CA GLY A 613 0.71 7.43 -0.32
C GLY A 613 -0.75 7.20 -0.69
N HIS A 614 -1.04 6.10 -1.36
CA HIS A 614 -2.38 5.78 -1.85
C HIS A 614 -3.44 5.79 -0.75
N LEU A 615 -3.17 5.14 0.37
CA LEU A 615 -4.13 5.03 1.48
C LEU A 615 -4.41 6.39 2.12
N ILE A 616 -3.39 7.21 2.33
CA ILE A 616 -3.56 8.57 2.86
C ILE A 616 -4.43 9.41 1.92
N TYR A 617 -4.14 9.39 0.62
CA TYR A 617 -4.88 10.19 -0.36
C TYR A 617 -6.33 9.73 -0.53
N SER A 618 -6.57 8.41 -0.56
CA SER A 618 -7.94 7.88 -0.60
C SER A 618 -8.73 8.23 0.67
N ARG A 619 -8.10 8.14 1.83
CA ARG A 619 -8.73 8.48 3.10
C ARG A 619 -9.04 9.98 3.19
N PHE A 620 -8.09 10.82 2.77
CA PHE A 620 -8.31 12.27 2.67
C PHE A 620 -9.46 12.60 1.72
N TRP A 621 -9.43 12.04 0.52
CA TRP A 621 -10.45 12.28 -0.50
C TRP A 621 -11.83 11.86 -0.01
N ASN A 622 -11.91 10.71 0.62
CA ASN A 622 -13.16 10.21 1.20
C ASN A 622 -13.72 11.13 2.29
N LYS A 623 -12.85 11.61 3.19
CA LYS A 623 -13.26 12.52 4.26
C LYS A 623 -13.74 13.84 3.69
N PHE A 624 -13.09 14.36 2.68
CA PHE A 624 -13.54 15.55 1.98
C PHE A 624 -14.93 15.34 1.35
N LEU A 625 -15.13 14.24 0.64
CA LEU A 625 -16.43 13.91 0.06
C LEU A 625 -17.50 13.69 1.13
N HIS A 626 -17.13 13.09 2.25
CA HIS A 626 -18.01 12.95 3.41
C HIS A 626 -18.47 14.31 3.92
N ASP A 627 -17.58 15.27 4.01
CA ASP A 627 -17.90 16.65 4.41
C ASP A 627 -18.87 17.32 3.44
N LEU A 628 -18.82 16.96 2.16
CA LEU A 628 -19.79 17.42 1.14
C LEU A 628 -21.14 16.68 1.19
N GLY A 629 -21.27 15.66 2.05
CA GLY A 629 -22.46 14.82 2.12
C GLY A 629 -22.54 13.75 1.04
N ILE A 630 -21.45 13.47 0.34
CA ILE A 630 -21.39 12.49 -0.77
C ILE A 630 -21.12 11.09 -0.25
N SER A 631 -20.03 10.88 0.51
CA SER A 631 -19.71 9.58 1.09
C SER A 631 -20.34 9.45 2.47
N VAL A 632 -21.15 8.42 2.70
CA VAL A 632 -21.80 8.17 3.98
C VAL A 632 -20.80 7.67 5.03
N ALA A 633 -19.76 6.95 4.62
CA ALA A 633 -18.72 6.45 5.51
C ALA A 633 -17.56 7.43 5.60
N GLU A 634 -16.96 7.56 6.79
CA GLU A 634 -15.78 8.41 6.98
C GLU A 634 -14.47 7.72 6.53
N GLU A 635 -14.44 6.39 6.55
CA GLU A 635 -13.28 5.62 6.09
C GLU A 635 -13.64 4.80 4.86
N PRO A 636 -12.79 4.81 3.83
CA PRO A 636 -13.10 4.09 2.60
C PRO A 636 -12.92 2.58 2.68
N PHE A 637 -12.00 2.11 3.53
CA PHE A 637 -11.58 0.71 3.60
C PHE A 637 -11.66 0.19 5.03
N GLN A 638 -12.59 -0.73 5.29
CA GLN A 638 -12.78 -1.24 6.64
C GLN A 638 -11.69 -2.24 7.06
N LYS A 639 -11.49 -3.28 6.26
CA LYS A 639 -10.44 -4.27 6.49
C LYS A 639 -9.46 -4.24 5.32
N LEU A 640 -8.17 -4.29 5.64
CA LEU A 640 -7.13 -4.25 4.62
C LEU A 640 -6.18 -5.44 4.81
N VAL A 641 -5.92 -6.14 3.71
CA VAL A 641 -4.97 -7.25 3.66
C VAL A 641 -3.91 -6.94 2.62
N ASN A 642 -2.66 -6.94 3.06
CA ASN A 642 -1.52 -6.79 2.16
C ASN A 642 -0.98 -8.17 1.81
N GLN A 643 -1.02 -8.53 0.51
CA GLN A 643 -0.39 -9.76 0.05
C GLN A 643 1.13 -9.58 -0.03
N GLY A 644 1.85 -10.68 0.22
CA GLY A 644 3.27 -10.75 -0.04
C GLY A 644 3.57 -10.85 -1.54
N MET A 645 4.83 -10.76 -1.90
CA MET A 645 5.25 -10.91 -3.30
C MET A 645 5.57 -12.36 -3.62
N ILE A 646 5.22 -12.81 -4.83
CA ILE A 646 5.80 -14.02 -5.39
C ILE A 646 7.13 -13.63 -6.01
N GLN A 647 8.21 -14.22 -5.47
CA GLN A 647 9.56 -13.97 -5.93
C GLN A 647 9.90 -14.91 -7.08
N GLY A 648 10.80 -14.47 -7.96
CA GLY A 648 11.34 -15.30 -9.01
C GLY A 648 12.49 -16.17 -8.51
N ARG A 649 12.66 -17.31 -9.13
CA ARG A 649 13.85 -18.13 -8.95
C ARG A 649 14.72 -17.96 -10.18
N SER A 650 15.71 -17.06 -10.07
CA SER A 650 16.62 -16.74 -11.17
C SER A 650 17.60 -17.87 -11.40
N ASN A 651 18.00 -18.08 -12.65
CA ASN A 651 19.08 -18.98 -13.00
C ASN A 651 20.27 -18.21 -13.54
N PHE A 652 21.46 -18.75 -13.34
CA PHE A 652 22.73 -18.14 -13.74
C PHE A 652 23.58 -19.11 -14.58
N VAL A 653 24.22 -18.53 -15.58
CA VAL A 653 25.33 -19.17 -16.27
C VAL A 653 26.62 -18.44 -15.89
N TYR A 654 27.76 -19.09 -15.98
CA TYR A 654 29.03 -18.56 -15.51
C TYR A 654 30.00 -18.44 -16.68
N ARG A 655 30.24 -17.20 -17.11
CA ARG A 655 31.16 -16.90 -18.20
C ARG A 655 32.59 -16.77 -17.66
N ILE A 656 33.51 -17.51 -18.27
CA ILE A 656 34.93 -17.40 -17.96
C ILE A 656 35.45 -16.05 -18.50
N LYS A 657 36.24 -15.35 -17.70
CA LYS A 657 36.75 -14.00 -17.99
C LYS A 657 37.38 -13.92 -19.36
N ASP A 658 37.05 -12.90 -20.13
CA ASP A 658 37.57 -12.61 -21.45
C ASP A 658 37.32 -13.70 -22.50
N THR A 659 36.32 -14.54 -22.29
CA THR A 659 35.95 -15.61 -23.24
C THR A 659 34.45 -15.62 -23.51
N ASN A 660 34.05 -16.45 -24.49
CA ASN A 660 32.65 -16.81 -24.73
C ASN A 660 32.39 -18.25 -24.31
N THR A 661 33.11 -18.71 -23.27
CA THR A 661 32.97 -20.03 -22.71
C THR A 661 32.29 -20.00 -21.36
N PHE A 662 31.30 -20.87 -21.18
CA PHE A 662 30.47 -20.94 -19.98
C PHE A 662 30.72 -22.23 -19.24
N VAL A 663 31.01 -22.15 -17.95
CA VAL A 663 31.33 -23.32 -17.12
C VAL A 663 30.15 -23.65 -16.21
N SER A 664 29.86 -24.96 -16.07
CA SER A 664 28.79 -25.47 -15.22
C SER A 664 29.04 -25.16 -13.73
N LEU A 665 27.96 -25.01 -12.95
CA LEU A 665 27.97 -24.56 -11.56
C LEU A 665 29.05 -25.16 -10.69
N ASN A 666 29.19 -26.49 -10.68
CA ASN A 666 30.08 -27.17 -9.74
C ASN A 666 31.57 -27.13 -10.16
N LEU A 667 31.83 -26.65 -11.36
CA LEU A 667 33.17 -26.48 -11.90
C LEU A 667 33.63 -25.02 -11.91
N LYS A 668 32.79 -24.07 -11.54
CA LYS A 668 33.07 -22.66 -11.65
C LYS A 668 34.23 -22.15 -10.80
N ASP A 669 34.51 -22.80 -9.67
CA ASP A 669 35.57 -22.40 -8.74
C ASP A 669 37.00 -22.65 -9.31
N GLN A 670 37.10 -23.42 -10.37
CA GLN A 670 38.33 -23.64 -11.09
C GLN A 670 38.72 -22.53 -12.06
N TYR A 671 37.82 -21.55 -12.25
CA TYR A 671 37.97 -20.49 -13.22
C TYR A 671 37.58 -19.13 -12.61
N GLU A 672 38.07 -18.06 -13.18
CA GLU A 672 37.59 -16.72 -12.87
C GLU A 672 36.34 -16.47 -13.72
N VAL A 673 35.16 -16.42 -13.08
CA VAL A 673 33.88 -16.37 -13.76
C VAL A 673 33.05 -15.15 -13.36
N THR A 674 32.19 -14.73 -14.28
CA THR A 674 31.15 -13.71 -14.04
C THR A 674 29.80 -14.40 -14.15
N PRO A 675 28.94 -14.36 -13.09
CA PRO A 675 27.60 -14.87 -13.20
C PRO A 675 26.74 -13.98 -14.08
N ILE A 676 25.94 -14.57 -14.94
CA ILE A 676 25.05 -13.90 -15.86
C ILE A 676 23.67 -14.50 -15.74
N HIS A 677 22.65 -13.65 -15.56
CA HIS A 677 21.26 -14.12 -15.55
C HIS A 677 20.91 -14.75 -16.90
N VAL A 678 20.25 -15.89 -16.86
CA VAL A 678 19.74 -16.58 -18.05
C VAL A 678 18.22 -16.72 -17.95
N ASP A 679 17.55 -16.66 -19.10
CA ASP A 679 16.11 -16.85 -19.17
C ASP A 679 15.70 -18.19 -18.58
N VAL A 680 14.86 -18.17 -17.54
CA VAL A 680 14.39 -19.39 -16.84
C VAL A 680 13.59 -20.31 -17.77
N ASN A 681 13.06 -19.79 -18.87
CA ASN A 681 12.29 -20.59 -19.84
C ASN A 681 13.15 -21.52 -20.70
N ILE A 682 14.47 -21.33 -20.71
CA ILE A 682 15.42 -22.22 -21.42
C ILE A 682 16.21 -23.10 -20.44
N VAL A 683 15.74 -23.16 -19.19
CA VAL A 683 16.32 -23.97 -18.13
C VAL A 683 15.24 -24.90 -17.58
N SER A 684 15.55 -26.17 -17.39
CA SER A 684 14.65 -27.17 -16.80
C SER A 684 15.38 -27.94 -15.71
N ASN A 685 14.87 -27.88 -14.47
CA ASN A 685 15.52 -28.48 -13.30
C ASN A 685 17.00 -28.07 -13.17
N ASP A 686 17.26 -26.77 -13.37
CA ASP A 686 18.59 -26.16 -13.36
C ASP A 686 19.54 -26.66 -14.47
N ILE A 687 19.04 -27.37 -15.46
CA ILE A 687 19.80 -27.83 -16.62
C ILE A 687 19.50 -26.92 -17.81
N LEU A 688 20.55 -26.30 -18.36
CA LEU A 688 20.46 -25.39 -19.49
C LEU A 688 20.24 -26.14 -20.80
N ASP A 689 19.29 -25.64 -21.61
CA ASP A 689 19.16 -26.02 -23.02
C ASP A 689 20.21 -25.26 -23.83
N LEU A 690 21.29 -25.93 -24.22
CA LEU A 690 22.43 -25.33 -24.86
C LEU A 690 22.10 -24.69 -26.21
N GLU A 691 21.26 -25.31 -27.00
CA GLU A 691 20.89 -24.78 -28.34
C GLU A 691 19.98 -23.56 -28.18
N ALA A 692 19.04 -23.60 -27.23
CA ALA A 692 18.18 -22.46 -26.93
C ALA A 692 18.98 -21.26 -26.40
N PHE A 693 20.03 -21.49 -25.60
CA PHE A 693 20.92 -20.45 -25.11
C PHE A 693 21.68 -19.77 -26.24
N LYS A 694 22.21 -20.53 -27.18
CA LYS A 694 22.90 -20.01 -28.37
C LYS A 694 21.98 -19.16 -29.23
N ALA A 695 20.70 -19.55 -29.33
CA ALA A 695 19.69 -18.83 -30.10
C ALA A 695 19.09 -17.65 -29.34
N TRP A 696 19.28 -17.57 -28.04
CA TRP A 696 18.64 -16.56 -27.17
C TRP A 696 19.14 -15.14 -27.46
N ARG A 697 20.47 -15.01 -27.67
CA ARG A 697 21.09 -13.72 -28.02
C ARG A 697 22.20 -13.92 -29.06
N PRO A 698 22.40 -12.93 -29.96
CA PRO A 698 23.43 -13.01 -31.01
C PRO A 698 24.83 -13.28 -30.46
N GLU A 699 25.20 -12.64 -29.33
CA GLU A 699 26.51 -12.78 -28.70
C GLU A 699 26.80 -14.19 -28.17
N TYR A 700 25.81 -15.04 -28.02
CA TYR A 700 25.93 -16.42 -27.53
C TYR A 700 25.92 -17.48 -28.64
N GLU A 701 25.77 -17.05 -29.89
CA GLU A 701 25.73 -17.96 -31.04
C GLU A 701 26.95 -18.88 -31.11
N THR A 702 28.13 -18.39 -30.73
CA THR A 702 29.41 -19.09 -30.74
C THR A 702 29.83 -19.60 -29.37
N ALA A 703 28.92 -19.61 -28.40
CA ALA A 703 29.24 -20.02 -27.03
C ALA A 703 29.72 -21.47 -26.95
N GLU A 704 30.75 -21.69 -26.13
CA GLU A 704 31.27 -23.03 -25.78
C GLU A 704 30.95 -23.32 -24.32
N PHE A 705 30.81 -24.60 -23.97
CA PHE A 705 30.38 -24.99 -22.64
C PHE A 705 31.33 -26.02 -22.04
N ILE A 706 31.63 -25.86 -20.74
CA ILE A 706 32.31 -26.87 -19.92
C ILE A 706 31.26 -27.56 -19.10
N LEU A 707 30.95 -28.81 -19.42
CA LEU A 707 29.81 -29.56 -18.91
C LEU A 707 30.19 -30.47 -17.73
N GLU A 708 29.15 -30.81 -16.95
CA GLU A 708 29.22 -31.86 -15.91
C GLU A 708 28.40 -33.07 -16.38
N ASP A 709 29.01 -34.24 -16.55
CA ASP A 709 28.31 -35.45 -17.01
C ASP A 709 27.43 -35.20 -18.26
N GLY A 710 27.93 -34.39 -19.18
CA GLY A 710 27.25 -34.05 -20.42
C GLY A 710 26.13 -33.00 -20.27
N LYS A 711 25.99 -32.37 -19.12
CA LYS A 711 24.96 -31.41 -18.81
C LYS A 711 25.56 -30.11 -18.29
N TYR A 712 24.90 -28.98 -18.60
CA TYR A 712 25.24 -27.70 -18.00
C TYR A 712 24.28 -27.43 -16.85
N ILE A 713 24.79 -27.33 -15.63
CA ILE A 713 24.03 -27.04 -14.43
C ILE A 713 24.12 -25.55 -14.13
N CYS A 714 22.98 -24.89 -14.07
CA CYS A 714 22.89 -23.45 -13.74
C CYS A 714 22.89 -23.22 -12.23
N GLY A 715 23.44 -22.09 -11.82
CA GLY A 715 23.21 -21.58 -10.47
C GLY A 715 21.80 -21.02 -10.35
N TRP A 716 21.37 -20.74 -9.11
CA TRP A 716 20.05 -20.17 -8.84
C TRP A 716 20.05 -19.27 -7.61
N ALA A 717 19.14 -18.32 -7.57
CA ALA A 717 18.89 -17.47 -6.41
C ALA A 717 17.44 -16.99 -6.43
N VAL A 718 16.88 -16.77 -5.25
CA VAL A 718 15.56 -16.18 -5.10
C VAL A 718 15.71 -14.67 -5.17
N GLU A 719 15.04 -14.05 -6.13
CA GLU A 719 15.10 -12.62 -6.39
C GLU A 719 13.69 -12.10 -6.72
N LYS A 720 13.54 -10.78 -6.75
CA LYS A 720 12.29 -10.16 -7.22
C LYS A 720 11.99 -10.65 -8.64
N MET A 721 10.74 -11.03 -8.90
CA MET A 721 10.33 -11.43 -10.25
C MET A 721 10.23 -10.19 -11.13
N SER A 722 11.10 -10.09 -12.12
CA SER A 722 11.13 -8.95 -13.02
C SER A 722 11.74 -9.33 -14.38
N LYS A 723 11.41 -8.57 -15.40
CA LYS A 723 11.91 -8.77 -16.76
C LYS A 723 13.43 -8.68 -16.84
N SER A 724 14.03 -7.77 -16.07
CA SER A 724 15.49 -7.56 -16.06
C SER A 724 16.27 -8.73 -15.43
N MET A 725 15.62 -9.53 -14.59
CA MET A 725 16.19 -10.72 -13.96
C MET A 725 15.96 -12.00 -14.75
N PHE A 726 15.24 -11.93 -15.88
CA PHE A 726 14.90 -13.07 -16.74
C PHE A 726 14.25 -14.25 -16.00
N ASN A 727 13.54 -13.95 -14.91
CA ASN A 727 12.91 -14.93 -14.02
C ASN A 727 11.38 -14.87 -14.04
N VAL A 728 10.81 -14.16 -15.00
CA VAL A 728 9.34 -14.00 -15.12
C VAL A 728 8.71 -15.30 -15.61
N VAL A 729 7.66 -15.72 -14.92
CA VAL A 729 6.80 -16.83 -15.33
C VAL A 729 5.46 -16.23 -15.79
N ASN A 730 5.08 -16.56 -17.02
CA ASN A 730 3.84 -16.05 -17.63
C ASN A 730 2.65 -16.90 -17.20
N PRO A 731 1.57 -16.32 -16.63
CA PRO A 731 0.41 -17.09 -16.23
C PRO A 731 -0.28 -17.80 -17.39
N ASP A 732 -0.20 -17.27 -18.61
CA ASP A 732 -0.80 -17.91 -19.80
C ASP A 732 -0.23 -19.30 -20.03
N MET A 733 1.08 -19.46 -19.89
CA MET A 733 1.77 -20.77 -20.05
C MET A 733 1.29 -21.77 -19.03
N ILE A 734 1.11 -21.30 -17.78
CA ILE A 734 0.65 -22.17 -16.68
C ILE A 734 -0.80 -22.59 -16.90
N VAL A 735 -1.65 -21.65 -17.27
CA VAL A 735 -3.09 -21.93 -17.55
C VAL A 735 -3.23 -22.90 -18.73
N GLU A 736 -2.45 -22.72 -19.78
CA GLU A 736 -2.48 -23.63 -20.93
C GLU A 736 -2.04 -25.04 -20.58
N LYS A 737 -0.99 -25.18 -19.78
CA LYS A 737 -0.42 -26.49 -19.42
C LYS A 737 -1.18 -27.19 -18.30
N TYR A 738 -1.68 -26.47 -17.30
CA TYR A 738 -2.27 -27.04 -16.09
C TYR A 738 -3.72 -26.64 -15.83
N GLY A 739 -4.16 -25.56 -16.42
CA GLY A 739 -5.49 -24.99 -16.17
C GLY A 739 -5.50 -23.88 -15.13
N ALA A 740 -6.53 -23.06 -15.19
CA ALA A 740 -6.71 -21.92 -14.28
C ALA A 740 -6.95 -22.35 -12.83
N ASP A 741 -7.74 -23.40 -12.62
CA ASP A 741 -8.02 -23.90 -11.27
C ASP A 741 -6.75 -24.41 -10.59
N THR A 742 -5.86 -25.05 -11.33
CA THR A 742 -4.56 -25.48 -10.81
C THR A 742 -3.70 -24.27 -10.44
N LEU A 743 -3.64 -23.25 -11.29
CA LEU A 743 -2.90 -22.04 -11.01
C LEU A 743 -3.43 -21.35 -9.73
N ARG A 744 -4.74 -21.18 -9.63
CA ARG A 744 -5.39 -20.55 -8.48
C ARG A 744 -5.06 -21.26 -7.17
N MET A 745 -5.20 -22.56 -7.15
CA MET A 745 -4.92 -23.36 -5.96
C MET A 745 -3.43 -23.39 -5.63
N TYR A 746 -2.59 -23.45 -6.63
CA TYR A 746 -1.14 -23.51 -6.42
C TYR A 746 -0.60 -22.18 -5.83
N GLU A 747 -1.07 -21.04 -6.31
CA GLU A 747 -0.67 -19.75 -5.75
C GLU A 747 -1.07 -19.64 -4.27
N MET A 748 -2.21 -20.18 -3.89
CA MET A 748 -2.64 -20.23 -2.49
C MET A 748 -1.85 -21.25 -1.68
N PHE A 749 -1.38 -22.32 -2.30
CA PHE A 749 -0.61 -23.38 -1.65
C PHE A 749 0.82 -22.98 -1.31
N LEU A 750 1.41 -22.03 -2.03
CA LEU A 750 2.81 -21.61 -1.89
C LEU A 750 3.17 -21.12 -0.48
N GLY A 751 2.20 -20.57 0.25
CA GLY A 751 2.43 -20.07 1.60
C GLY A 751 1.32 -19.09 2.03
N PRO A 752 1.43 -18.54 3.25
CA PRO A 752 0.47 -17.54 3.71
C PRO A 752 0.41 -16.34 2.77
N VAL A 753 -0.79 -15.79 2.56
CA VAL A 753 -1.03 -14.69 1.61
C VAL A 753 -0.14 -13.48 1.91
N GLU A 754 0.06 -13.16 3.16
CA GLU A 754 0.81 -11.96 3.60
C GLU A 754 2.32 -12.10 3.51
N GLN A 755 2.84 -13.31 3.31
CA GLN A 755 4.28 -13.57 3.23
C GLN A 755 4.76 -13.65 1.79
N SER A 756 5.96 -13.12 1.56
CA SER A 756 6.67 -13.30 0.29
C SER A 756 7.15 -14.73 0.17
N LYS A 757 7.12 -15.28 -1.04
CA LYS A 757 7.44 -16.69 -1.31
C LYS A 757 7.98 -16.87 -2.72
N PRO A 758 8.92 -17.80 -2.93
CA PRO A 758 9.44 -18.06 -4.26
C PRO A 758 8.46 -18.88 -5.10
N TRP A 759 8.41 -18.61 -6.39
CA TRP A 759 7.69 -19.43 -7.35
C TRP A 759 8.53 -20.66 -7.69
N ASP A 760 7.91 -21.84 -7.63
CA ASP A 760 8.54 -23.10 -8.05
C ASP A 760 7.59 -23.82 -9.02
N THR A 761 7.90 -23.79 -10.31
CA THR A 761 7.07 -24.43 -11.34
C THR A 761 6.97 -25.96 -11.15
N ASN A 762 7.95 -26.58 -10.52
CA ASN A 762 7.95 -28.03 -10.30
C ASN A 762 6.90 -28.49 -9.29
N GLY A 763 6.50 -27.63 -8.36
CA GLY A 763 5.52 -27.96 -7.32
C GLY A 763 4.07 -28.00 -7.79
N ILE A 764 3.79 -27.42 -8.97
CA ILE A 764 2.41 -27.29 -9.46
C ILE A 764 1.78 -28.64 -9.86
N ASP A 765 2.59 -29.63 -10.22
CA ASP A 765 2.10 -30.98 -10.58
C ASP A 765 1.29 -31.63 -9.46
N GLY A 766 1.69 -31.42 -8.21
CA GLY A 766 0.99 -31.96 -7.05
C GLY A 766 -0.44 -31.45 -6.94
N VAL A 767 -0.64 -30.17 -7.20
CA VAL A 767 -1.98 -29.55 -7.21
C VAL A 767 -2.80 -30.04 -8.39
N HIS A 768 -2.19 -30.15 -9.54
CA HIS A 768 -2.88 -30.67 -10.74
C HIS A 768 -3.34 -32.12 -10.53
N ARG A 769 -2.49 -32.96 -9.93
CA ARG A 769 -2.87 -34.33 -9.59
C ARG A 769 -3.98 -34.38 -8.56
N PHE A 770 -4.01 -33.44 -7.62
CA PHE A 770 -5.10 -33.32 -6.67
C PHE A 770 -6.45 -33.08 -7.38
N ILE A 771 -6.51 -32.16 -8.33
CA ILE A 771 -7.73 -31.89 -9.07
C ILE A 771 -8.21 -33.11 -9.86
N LYS A 772 -7.26 -33.84 -10.47
CA LYS A 772 -7.56 -35.11 -11.16
C LYS A 772 -8.13 -36.15 -10.18
N LYS A 773 -7.56 -36.22 -8.98
CA LYS A 773 -8.05 -37.14 -7.94
C LYS A 773 -9.44 -36.75 -7.45
N PHE A 774 -9.68 -35.44 -7.28
CA PHE A 774 -10.99 -34.91 -6.98
C PHE A 774 -12.03 -35.32 -8.06
N TRP A 775 -11.66 -35.15 -9.34
CA TRP A 775 -12.50 -35.57 -10.46
C TRP A 775 -12.80 -37.07 -10.42
N SER A 776 -11.84 -37.90 -9.99
CA SER A 776 -12.00 -39.35 -9.94
C SER A 776 -13.01 -39.83 -8.88
N LEU A 777 -13.42 -38.96 -7.97
CA LEU A 777 -14.54 -39.27 -7.06
C LEU A 777 -15.89 -39.30 -7.80
N PHE A 778 -16.00 -38.65 -8.94
CA PHE A 778 -17.22 -38.52 -9.75
C PHE A 778 -17.24 -39.46 -10.96
N TYR A 779 -16.07 -39.75 -11.53
CA TYR A 779 -15.95 -40.58 -12.73
C TYR A 779 -14.81 -41.58 -12.56
N ASP A 780 -15.05 -42.84 -13.00
CA ASP A 780 -14.02 -43.86 -13.00
C ASP A 780 -13.09 -43.74 -14.21
N ARG A 781 -12.12 -44.65 -14.33
CA ARG A 781 -11.17 -44.68 -15.44
C ARG A 781 -11.82 -44.85 -16.81
N ASN A 782 -12.99 -45.47 -16.86
CA ASN A 782 -13.75 -45.68 -18.10
C ASN A 782 -14.71 -44.55 -18.40
N GLY A 783 -14.72 -43.50 -17.56
CA GLY A 783 -15.60 -42.36 -17.69
C GLY A 783 -17.03 -42.61 -17.24
N GLU A 784 -17.27 -43.64 -16.47
CA GLU A 784 -18.57 -43.90 -15.87
C GLU A 784 -18.82 -43.00 -14.66
N TYR A 785 -20.03 -42.43 -14.60
CA TYR A 785 -20.46 -41.58 -13.49
C TYR A 785 -20.73 -42.42 -12.26
N LEU A 786 -20.03 -42.12 -11.16
CA LEU A 786 -20.07 -42.92 -9.94
C LEU A 786 -21.07 -42.47 -8.87
N VAL A 787 -21.56 -41.24 -8.95
CA VAL A 787 -22.32 -40.60 -7.87
C VAL A 787 -23.68 -41.26 -7.69
N LYS A 788 -24.00 -41.60 -6.46
CA LYS A 788 -25.24 -42.25 -6.09
C LYS A 788 -25.91 -41.49 -4.94
N ASP A 789 -27.25 -41.43 -4.98
CA ASP A 789 -28.05 -40.84 -3.93
C ASP A 789 -28.34 -41.87 -2.82
N GLU A 790 -27.33 -42.14 -2.04
CA GLU A 790 -27.38 -43.09 -0.91
C GLU A 790 -26.96 -42.35 0.37
N PRO A 791 -27.44 -42.80 1.55
CA PRO A 791 -27.02 -42.19 2.83
C PRO A 791 -25.50 -42.28 3.04
N ALA A 792 -24.90 -41.19 3.51
CA ALA A 792 -23.47 -41.11 3.82
C ALA A 792 -23.15 -41.94 5.07
N THR A 793 -21.98 -42.54 5.10
CA THR A 793 -21.45 -43.22 6.28
C THR A 793 -20.92 -42.22 7.29
N LYS A 794 -20.77 -42.66 8.54
CA LYS A 794 -20.22 -41.83 9.61
C LYS A 794 -18.80 -41.30 9.29
N ASP A 795 -17.94 -42.16 8.75
CA ASP A 795 -16.58 -41.81 8.40
C ASP A 795 -16.52 -40.80 7.25
N GLU A 796 -17.41 -40.88 6.28
CA GLU A 796 -17.56 -39.95 5.20
C GLU A 796 -17.99 -38.57 5.70
N LEU A 797 -18.98 -38.53 6.60
CA LEU A 797 -19.45 -37.31 7.24
C LEU A 797 -18.35 -36.65 8.07
N LYS A 798 -17.57 -37.44 8.79
CA LYS A 798 -16.43 -36.95 9.58
C LYS A 798 -15.39 -36.27 8.71
N ALA A 799 -15.00 -36.91 7.62
CA ALA A 799 -14.03 -36.33 6.66
C ALA A 799 -14.53 -35.00 6.11
N LEU A 800 -15.80 -34.96 5.70
CA LEU A 800 -16.40 -33.73 5.16
C LEU A 800 -16.45 -32.60 6.20
N HIS A 801 -16.91 -32.88 7.41
CA HIS A 801 -17.08 -31.85 8.44
C HIS A 801 -15.76 -31.36 9.03
N LYS A 802 -14.70 -32.18 9.05
CA LYS A 802 -13.35 -31.72 9.33
C LYS A 802 -12.93 -30.66 8.32
N LEU A 803 -13.20 -30.93 7.03
CA LEU A 803 -12.90 -30.00 5.96
C LEU A 803 -13.69 -28.70 6.09
N ILE A 804 -14.99 -28.78 6.30
CA ILE A 804 -15.86 -27.61 6.43
C ILE A 804 -15.35 -26.68 7.54
N LYS A 805 -15.04 -27.25 8.71
CA LYS A 805 -14.52 -26.49 9.85
C LYS A 805 -13.21 -25.81 9.50
N LYS A 806 -12.26 -26.57 8.93
CA LYS A 806 -10.92 -26.07 8.61
C LYS A 806 -10.96 -24.97 7.56
N VAL A 807 -11.65 -25.20 6.47
CA VAL A 807 -11.72 -24.24 5.36
C VAL A 807 -12.46 -22.97 5.75
N THR A 808 -13.55 -23.09 6.48
CA THR A 808 -14.32 -21.93 6.97
C THR A 808 -13.42 -21.04 7.84
N GLY A 809 -12.72 -21.61 8.79
CA GLY A 809 -11.79 -20.87 9.64
C GLY A 809 -10.63 -20.27 8.88
N ASP A 810 -10.06 -21.01 7.93
CA ASP A 810 -8.93 -20.58 7.13
C ASP A 810 -9.28 -19.42 6.20
N ILE A 811 -10.44 -19.44 5.55
CA ILE A 811 -10.89 -18.35 4.68
C ILE A 811 -11.08 -17.07 5.50
N GLU A 812 -11.69 -17.16 6.67
CA GLU A 812 -11.89 -16.00 7.55
C GLU A 812 -10.55 -15.37 7.98
N GLN A 813 -9.48 -16.15 8.05
CA GLN A 813 -8.15 -15.72 8.47
C GLN A 813 -7.14 -15.57 7.31
N PHE A 814 -7.56 -15.77 6.08
CA PHE A 814 -6.70 -15.77 4.89
C PHE A 814 -5.57 -16.81 4.95
N SER A 815 -5.81 -17.94 5.63
CA SER A 815 -4.88 -19.08 5.73
C SER A 815 -5.13 -20.10 4.62
N TYR A 816 -5.13 -19.65 3.37
CA TYR A 816 -5.50 -20.48 2.21
C TYR A 816 -4.55 -21.65 1.95
N ASN A 817 -3.27 -21.51 2.28
CA ASN A 817 -2.30 -22.60 2.10
C ASN A 817 -2.68 -23.84 2.91
N THR A 818 -3.17 -23.66 4.12
CA THR A 818 -3.67 -24.77 4.95
C THR A 818 -5.00 -25.33 4.46
N SER A 819 -5.82 -24.51 3.81
CA SER A 819 -7.06 -24.96 3.14
C SER A 819 -6.75 -25.93 2.01
N VAL A 820 -5.77 -25.61 1.16
CA VAL A 820 -5.38 -26.50 0.05
C VAL A 820 -4.92 -27.86 0.57
N SER A 821 -4.11 -27.87 1.63
CA SER A 821 -3.70 -29.10 2.30
C SER A 821 -4.89 -29.88 2.86
N ALA A 822 -5.86 -29.19 3.46
CA ALA A 822 -7.07 -29.80 4.00
C ALA A 822 -7.92 -30.45 2.90
N PHE A 823 -8.04 -29.81 1.73
CA PHE A 823 -8.72 -30.39 0.57
C PHE A 823 -8.03 -31.69 0.11
N MET A 824 -6.71 -31.71 0.05
CA MET A 824 -5.94 -32.91 -0.32
C MET A 824 -6.20 -34.05 0.68
N ILE A 825 -6.19 -33.76 1.95
CA ILE A 825 -6.46 -34.74 3.02
C ILE A 825 -7.87 -35.30 2.88
N CYS A 826 -8.87 -34.44 2.74
CA CYS A 826 -10.27 -34.86 2.62
C CYS A 826 -10.51 -35.75 1.39
N VAL A 827 -9.99 -35.35 0.22
CA VAL A 827 -10.14 -36.12 -1.02
C VAL A 827 -9.44 -37.48 -0.88
N ASN A 828 -8.28 -37.54 -0.25
CA ASN A 828 -7.60 -38.80 0.02
C ASN A 828 -8.40 -39.71 0.93
N GLU A 829 -8.99 -39.17 2.00
CA GLU A 829 -9.84 -39.96 2.91
C GLU A 829 -11.09 -40.48 2.19
N LEU A 830 -11.80 -39.63 1.45
CA LEU A 830 -13.00 -40.02 0.71
C LEU A 830 -12.66 -41.03 -0.40
N SER A 831 -11.51 -40.90 -1.05
CA SER A 831 -11.05 -41.86 -2.05
C SER A 831 -10.76 -43.23 -1.42
N SER A 832 -10.15 -43.27 -0.23
CA SER A 832 -9.89 -44.49 0.52
C SER A 832 -11.19 -45.18 0.97
N LEU A 833 -12.19 -44.40 1.31
CA LEU A 833 -13.52 -44.89 1.69
C LEU A 833 -14.39 -45.25 0.48
N LYS A 834 -13.86 -45.02 -0.74
CA LYS A 834 -14.59 -45.20 -2.01
C LYS A 834 -15.94 -44.45 -2.00
N CYS A 835 -15.92 -43.23 -1.47
CA CYS A 835 -17.11 -42.39 -1.35
C CYS A 835 -17.66 -42.01 -2.71
N SER A 836 -18.94 -42.29 -2.94
CA SER A 836 -19.69 -41.86 -4.12
C SER A 836 -21.04 -41.24 -3.74
N LYS A 837 -21.18 -40.84 -2.48
CA LYS A 837 -22.43 -40.31 -1.95
C LYS A 837 -22.68 -38.88 -2.42
N LYS A 838 -23.82 -38.66 -3.08
CA LYS A 838 -24.22 -37.35 -3.56
C LYS A 838 -24.21 -36.29 -2.46
N GLU A 839 -24.74 -36.58 -1.30
CA GLU A 839 -24.79 -35.67 -0.15
C GLU A 839 -23.40 -35.16 0.28
N ILE A 840 -22.40 -36.03 0.24
CA ILE A 840 -21.02 -35.66 0.59
C ILE A 840 -20.37 -34.89 -0.55
N LEU A 841 -20.44 -35.40 -1.77
CA LEU A 841 -19.74 -34.82 -2.92
C LEU A 841 -20.32 -33.47 -3.33
N GLU A 842 -21.62 -33.25 -3.18
CA GLU A 842 -22.26 -31.98 -3.46
C GLU A 842 -21.75 -30.87 -2.52
N GLN A 843 -21.65 -31.16 -1.23
CA GLN A 843 -21.11 -30.21 -0.25
C GLN A 843 -19.61 -29.96 -0.46
N LEU A 844 -18.85 -31.00 -0.83
CA LEU A 844 -17.43 -30.87 -1.16
C LEU A 844 -17.22 -29.92 -2.34
N VAL A 845 -18.03 -30.02 -3.37
CA VAL A 845 -17.99 -29.13 -4.55
C VAL A 845 -18.22 -27.68 -4.13
N VAL A 846 -19.19 -27.42 -3.27
CA VAL A 846 -19.47 -26.06 -2.78
C VAL A 846 -18.29 -25.48 -1.99
N VAL A 847 -17.67 -26.28 -1.12
CA VAL A 847 -16.54 -25.83 -0.29
C VAL A 847 -15.30 -25.54 -1.15
N LEU A 848 -15.07 -26.36 -2.17
CA LEU A 848 -13.93 -26.19 -3.08
C LEU A 848 -14.15 -25.08 -4.12
N ALA A 849 -15.39 -24.74 -4.43
CA ALA A 849 -15.73 -23.80 -5.53
C ALA A 849 -14.97 -22.46 -5.46
N PRO A 850 -14.78 -21.82 -4.29
CA PRO A 850 -14.00 -20.57 -4.25
C PRO A 850 -12.57 -20.72 -4.74
N PHE A 851 -11.95 -21.87 -4.53
CA PHE A 851 -10.57 -22.16 -4.92
C PHE A 851 -10.44 -22.62 -6.36
N ALA A 852 -11.39 -23.43 -6.83
CA ALA A 852 -11.38 -24.07 -8.15
C ALA A 852 -12.76 -23.94 -8.83
N PRO A 853 -13.14 -22.74 -9.24
CA PRO A 853 -14.52 -22.47 -9.66
C PRO A 853 -14.94 -23.21 -10.95
N HIS A 854 -14.03 -23.43 -11.88
CA HIS A 854 -14.40 -24.04 -13.17
C HIS A 854 -14.75 -25.52 -13.02
N VAL A 855 -13.89 -26.31 -12.40
CA VAL A 855 -14.15 -27.75 -12.17
C VAL A 855 -15.36 -27.94 -11.28
N CYS A 856 -15.52 -27.08 -10.27
CA CYS A 856 -16.67 -27.17 -9.36
C CYS A 856 -17.99 -26.81 -10.05
N GLU A 857 -18.01 -25.82 -10.96
CA GLU A 857 -19.19 -25.52 -11.76
C GLU A 857 -19.59 -26.72 -12.63
N GLU A 858 -18.62 -27.35 -13.29
CA GLU A 858 -18.86 -28.52 -14.12
C GLU A 858 -19.46 -29.68 -13.32
N LEU A 859 -18.90 -29.98 -12.17
CA LEU A 859 -19.38 -31.07 -11.33
C LEU A 859 -20.73 -30.75 -10.67
N TRP A 860 -20.95 -29.48 -10.30
CA TRP A 860 -22.21 -29.02 -9.78
C TRP A 860 -23.36 -29.21 -10.77
N ASP A 861 -23.11 -28.87 -12.03
CA ASP A 861 -24.04 -29.09 -13.14
C ASP A 861 -24.30 -30.58 -13.36
N THR A 862 -23.26 -31.39 -13.36
CA THR A 862 -23.34 -32.85 -13.49
C THR A 862 -24.17 -33.48 -12.39
N LEU A 863 -24.14 -32.94 -11.17
CA LEU A 863 -24.96 -33.41 -10.04
C LEU A 863 -26.46 -33.10 -10.21
N GLY A 864 -26.85 -32.42 -11.27
CA GLY A 864 -28.25 -32.13 -11.60
C GLY A 864 -28.75 -30.77 -11.12
N ASN A 865 -27.87 -29.89 -10.65
CA ASN A 865 -28.23 -28.53 -10.23
C ASN A 865 -28.41 -27.62 -11.44
N THR A 866 -29.42 -26.76 -11.38
CA THR A 866 -29.78 -25.85 -12.49
C THR A 866 -29.22 -24.44 -12.31
N THR A 867 -28.77 -24.10 -11.10
CA THR A 867 -28.16 -22.80 -10.79
C THR A 867 -26.65 -22.91 -10.79
N SER A 868 -25.95 -21.75 -10.78
CA SER A 868 -24.51 -21.72 -10.61
C SER A 868 -24.12 -22.18 -9.20
N VAL A 869 -22.98 -22.84 -9.09
CA VAL A 869 -22.41 -23.23 -7.77
C VAL A 869 -22.17 -22.03 -6.87
N CYS A 870 -21.89 -20.87 -7.44
CA CYS A 870 -21.65 -19.66 -6.64
C CYS A 870 -22.91 -19.12 -5.93
N ASP A 871 -24.09 -19.58 -6.34
CA ASP A 871 -25.37 -19.27 -5.72
C ASP A 871 -25.88 -20.37 -4.77
N ALA A 872 -25.08 -21.41 -4.55
CA ALA A 872 -25.36 -22.42 -3.56
C ALA A 872 -25.20 -21.85 -2.14
N GLN A 873 -25.54 -22.63 -1.15
CA GLN A 873 -25.38 -22.27 0.25
C GLN A 873 -24.12 -22.93 0.82
N TRP A 874 -23.29 -22.15 1.51
CA TRP A 874 -22.14 -22.69 2.22
C TRP A 874 -22.60 -23.75 3.23
N PRO A 875 -21.98 -24.93 3.24
CA PRO A 875 -22.41 -26.01 4.12
C PRO A 875 -22.28 -25.65 5.60
N ALA A 876 -23.31 -26.01 6.38
CA ALA A 876 -23.29 -25.82 7.82
C ALA A 876 -22.39 -26.89 8.48
N PHE A 877 -21.50 -26.43 9.36
CA PHE A 877 -20.67 -27.32 10.17
C PHE A 877 -21.46 -27.90 11.32
N ASN A 878 -21.34 -29.21 11.52
CA ASN A 878 -21.96 -29.90 12.65
C ASN A 878 -20.90 -30.69 13.43
N GLU A 879 -20.64 -30.25 14.64
CA GLU A 879 -19.62 -30.84 15.50
C GLU A 879 -19.88 -32.29 15.89
N GLN A 880 -21.13 -32.71 15.88
CA GLN A 880 -21.49 -34.09 16.20
C GLN A 880 -20.78 -35.11 15.28
N TYR A 881 -20.52 -34.77 14.05
CA TYR A 881 -19.85 -35.66 13.10
C TYR A 881 -18.36 -35.81 13.39
N LEU A 882 -17.77 -34.96 14.22
CA LEU A 882 -16.39 -35.06 14.66
C LEU A 882 -16.22 -35.90 15.95
N VAL A 883 -17.31 -36.20 16.64
CA VAL A 883 -17.24 -37.02 17.86
C VAL A 883 -16.87 -38.43 17.48
N GLU A 884 -15.78 -38.92 18.06
CA GLU A 884 -15.34 -40.29 17.87
C GLU A 884 -16.08 -41.20 18.85
N ASP A 885 -16.64 -42.31 18.35
CA ASP A 885 -17.25 -43.34 19.20
C ASP A 885 -16.17 -44.15 19.91
N THR A 886 -14.99 -44.20 19.33
CA THR A 886 -13.85 -44.92 19.88
C THR A 886 -12.62 -44.07 19.95
N VAL A 887 -11.80 -44.30 20.93
CA VAL A 887 -10.51 -43.65 21.12
C VAL A 887 -9.43 -44.69 21.16
N ASN A 888 -8.35 -44.46 20.45
CA ASN A 888 -7.19 -45.35 20.45
C ASN A 888 -6.23 -44.93 21.57
N TYR A 889 -6.08 -45.82 22.57
CA TYR A 889 -5.14 -45.60 23.66
C TYR A 889 -3.80 -46.29 23.37
N THR A 890 -2.71 -45.58 23.63
CA THR A 890 -1.38 -46.20 23.63
C THR A 890 -1.14 -46.86 24.97
N ILE A 891 -0.91 -48.17 24.97
CA ILE A 891 -0.67 -48.94 26.17
C ILE A 891 0.84 -49.04 26.42
N SER A 892 1.24 -48.52 27.59
CA SER A 892 2.64 -48.46 28.00
C SER A 892 2.85 -49.25 29.27
N PHE A 893 4.04 -49.86 29.36
CA PHE A 893 4.51 -50.55 30.57
C PHE A 893 5.78 -49.86 31.03
N ASN A 894 5.78 -49.38 32.28
CA ASN A 894 6.92 -48.59 32.85
C ASN A 894 7.38 -47.46 31.95
N GLY A 895 6.40 -46.76 31.33
CA GLY A 895 6.66 -45.58 30.49
C GLY A 895 7.05 -45.89 29.04
N LYS A 896 7.15 -47.13 28.63
CA LYS A 896 7.46 -47.52 27.23
C LYS A 896 6.21 -48.01 26.53
N ALA A 897 5.86 -47.38 25.40
CA ALA A 897 4.73 -47.75 24.56
C ALA A 897 4.94 -49.18 23.98
N ARG A 898 3.92 -50.05 24.08
CA ARG A 898 4.03 -51.43 23.63
C ARG A 898 3.00 -51.81 22.57
N PHE A 899 1.77 -51.39 22.71
CA PHE A 899 0.69 -51.65 21.75
C PHE A 899 -0.43 -50.62 21.92
N ASN A 900 -1.39 -50.62 21.03
CA ASN A 900 -2.58 -49.80 21.06
C ASN A 900 -3.85 -50.60 21.28
N MET A 901 -4.85 -50.01 21.99
CA MET A 901 -6.16 -50.59 22.16
C MET A 901 -7.21 -49.52 21.93
N GLU A 902 -8.31 -49.89 21.26
CA GLU A 902 -9.47 -49.05 21.10
C GLU A 902 -10.45 -49.26 22.25
N PHE A 903 -10.94 -48.16 22.77
CA PHE A 903 -12.01 -48.10 23.79
C PHE A 903 -13.12 -47.15 23.36
N PRO A 904 -14.40 -47.40 23.80
CA PRO A 904 -15.45 -46.40 23.64
C PRO A 904 -14.99 -45.06 24.21
N ALA A 905 -15.33 -43.95 23.54
CA ALA A 905 -14.91 -42.61 23.97
C ALA A 905 -15.40 -42.24 25.38
N ASP A 906 -16.50 -42.83 25.81
CA ASP A 906 -17.14 -42.66 27.12
C ASP A 906 -16.75 -43.73 28.15
N ALA A 907 -15.78 -44.59 27.81
CA ALA A 907 -15.34 -45.65 28.74
C ALA A 907 -14.76 -45.07 30.03
N ALA A 908 -15.19 -45.59 31.15
CA ALA A 908 -14.70 -45.20 32.45
C ALA A 908 -13.29 -45.70 32.70
N SER A 909 -12.51 -44.95 33.47
CA SER A 909 -11.11 -45.23 33.75
C SER A 909 -10.89 -46.65 34.34
N ASP A 910 -11.77 -47.09 35.24
CA ASP A 910 -11.72 -48.43 35.85
C ASP A 910 -11.99 -49.54 34.85
N VAL A 911 -12.86 -49.34 33.89
CA VAL A 911 -13.15 -50.27 32.80
C VAL A 911 -11.94 -50.41 31.89
N ILE A 912 -11.29 -49.28 31.54
CA ILE A 912 -10.10 -49.23 30.72
C ILE A 912 -8.95 -50.02 31.41
N GLN A 913 -8.73 -49.79 32.69
CA GLN A 913 -7.72 -50.48 33.47
C GLN A 913 -7.92 -51.99 33.47
N ALA A 914 -9.14 -52.42 33.77
CA ALA A 914 -9.51 -53.83 33.83
C ALA A 914 -9.31 -54.52 32.48
N THR A 915 -9.74 -53.87 31.39
CA THR A 915 -9.61 -54.42 30.02
C THR A 915 -8.18 -54.52 29.59
N VAL A 916 -7.35 -53.53 29.89
CA VAL A 916 -5.89 -53.54 29.56
C VAL A 916 -5.19 -54.68 30.30
N LEU A 917 -5.46 -54.83 31.59
CA LEU A 917 -4.84 -55.88 32.42
C LEU A 917 -5.29 -57.29 32.05
N ALA A 918 -6.49 -57.45 31.52
CA ALA A 918 -7.03 -58.74 31.06
C ALA A 918 -6.60 -59.10 29.64
N ASP A 919 -6.02 -58.19 28.86
CA ASP A 919 -5.58 -58.43 27.50
C ASP A 919 -4.35 -59.34 27.46
N GLU A 920 -4.39 -60.34 26.57
CA GLU A 920 -3.29 -61.30 26.43
C GLU A 920 -1.93 -60.62 26.15
N ARG A 921 -1.91 -59.49 25.43
CA ARG A 921 -0.69 -58.77 25.13
C ARG A 921 -0.05 -58.19 26.38
N SER A 922 -0.84 -57.85 27.37
CA SER A 922 -0.35 -57.30 28.63
C SER A 922 0.39 -58.31 29.48
N LEU A 923 0.00 -59.61 29.42
CA LEU A 923 0.63 -60.69 30.17
C LEU A 923 2.14 -60.82 29.88
N LYS A 924 2.55 -60.52 28.66
CA LYS A 924 3.96 -60.49 28.25
C LYS A 924 4.80 -59.53 29.07
N TRP A 925 4.22 -58.40 29.43
CA TRP A 925 4.91 -57.31 30.10
C TRP A 925 4.74 -57.28 31.60
N THR A 926 3.66 -57.89 32.13
CA THR A 926 3.39 -58.01 33.56
C THR A 926 4.12 -59.22 34.16
N GLU A 927 4.40 -60.27 33.35
CA GLU A 927 5.07 -61.52 33.78
C GLU A 927 4.40 -62.18 35.01
N GLY A 928 3.06 -62.05 35.12
CA GLY A 928 2.28 -62.56 36.26
C GLY A 928 2.38 -61.75 37.53
N LYS A 929 3.05 -60.59 37.52
CA LYS A 929 3.14 -59.70 38.68
C LYS A 929 1.92 -58.80 38.74
N THR A 930 1.51 -58.47 39.97
CA THR A 930 0.47 -57.47 40.18
C THR A 930 1.03 -56.05 39.97
N PRO A 931 0.47 -55.22 39.09
CA PRO A 931 0.91 -53.85 38.87
C PRO A 931 0.87 -53.05 40.17
N LYS A 932 1.90 -52.23 40.39
CA LYS A 932 1.95 -51.26 41.51
C LYS A 932 0.94 -50.12 41.29
N LYS A 933 0.77 -49.71 40.04
CA LYS A 933 -0.09 -48.59 39.67
C LYS A 933 -0.46 -48.69 38.19
N VAL A 934 -1.68 -48.26 37.87
CA VAL A 934 -2.13 -48.11 36.49
C VAL A 934 -2.60 -46.65 36.31
N ILE A 935 -1.94 -45.89 35.46
CA ILE A 935 -2.28 -44.51 35.20
C ILE A 935 -3.03 -44.43 33.87
N VAL A 936 -4.26 -43.94 33.90
CA VAL A 936 -5.04 -43.70 32.69
C VAL A 936 -5.09 -42.17 32.44
N VAL A 937 -4.49 -41.74 31.33
CA VAL A 937 -4.66 -40.36 30.86
C VAL A 937 -5.81 -40.39 29.87
N PRO A 938 -6.94 -39.74 30.17
CA PRO A 938 -8.13 -39.82 29.32
C PRO A 938 -7.82 -39.48 27.85
N LYS A 939 -8.30 -40.36 26.94
CA LYS A 939 -8.19 -40.22 25.48
C LYS A 939 -6.76 -40.25 24.94
N LYS A 940 -5.75 -40.65 25.72
CA LYS A 940 -4.34 -40.66 25.31
C LYS A 940 -3.61 -41.97 25.57
N ILE A 941 -3.37 -42.27 26.79
CA ILE A 941 -2.41 -43.33 27.18
C ILE A 941 -2.85 -44.02 28.43
N VAL A 942 -2.51 -45.33 28.50
CA VAL A 942 -2.58 -46.12 29.75
C VAL A 942 -1.16 -46.57 30.06
N ASN A 943 -0.66 -46.21 31.22
CA ASN A 943 0.67 -46.63 31.70
C ASN A 943 0.55 -47.57 32.88
N VAL A 944 1.01 -48.80 32.68
CA VAL A 944 1.04 -49.84 33.72
C VAL A 944 2.43 -49.82 34.36
N VAL A 945 2.48 -49.53 35.64
CA VAL A 945 3.72 -49.53 36.44
C VAL A 945 3.80 -50.82 37.23
N ILE A 946 4.86 -51.58 36.95
CA ILE A 946 5.09 -52.89 37.57
C ILE A 946 6.17 -52.81 38.64
#